data_293f61b5701c18c80672620805046702
#
_entry.id   293f61b5701c18c80672620805046702
#
_cell.length_a   1.000
_cell.length_b   1.000
_cell.length_c   1.000
_cell.angle_alpha   90.00
_cell.angle_beta   90.00
_cell.angle_gamma   90.00
#
_symmetry.space_group_name_H-M   'P 1'
#
loop_
_entity.id
_entity.type
_entity.pdbx_description
1 polymer ?
#
loop_
_entity_poly.entity_id
_entity_poly.type
_entity_poly.pdbx_seq_one_letter_code
_entity_poly.pdbx_strand_id
1 'polypeptide(L)'
;GLGDVYKRQNITYALQNRVAGVDMSQTSSAPGASMQIRIRGTRSLNASNDPLVVLDGIPFMGNLSDINPGDIKSMDILKDASSTAIYGSRGANGVILITTHKGAQGSPARFTYNGYAGMKKVFSKYPMMNGSKFAEMRKLAGKFENSVDESDDVDTDWQDLMLRDGYVNSHDVSVSGGTNGGGYSFGAAYYKDQGVIPTQNYTRYSLRGSFDQGVGKYFRFGLVNNTNYNVTKGSNIGLYGVLSMSPIADPYNADGTLKRTVKYNSQDESFVLTRGVVEELEDSWLSKTEGFGTYNNLFAEVKCPWMEGLKYRVNLGLNYRSTKGGSFTGEGINSTTADTPSTASLNHSETTNWTVENLLTYDRTFGKHQLNVVGMYSAEQTVYTRSDVAGRDIPAEYFQFYNIGRAEGTITVNPDNWNYQKSGLMSWMGRVMYTYDNRYMLMATVRADASSRLAKGHQWHTYPAVSAGWNIRQEEFMDEVDWIDILKLRVGYGQTSNQAVDPYKTWGRLATRPYNFGPTGYVTGYYVSELPNAELGWEYSSTWNFGLDFTLLRGRLSGTFEYYIQKTTDLLQSVSLPSTSGVSSYMANVGKTENKGFEFTLNGTILDNHNGWTWEASLNLSANRNKLTELASGSKDDKANNWFVGHPIDCIYDYEKVGLWNSDDPDFQYLDILEPGGNEGMIKVKYTGDRDASGKPTRAIGPEDRQIISLEPKFQGGFSTRVAYKGFDLNVITAFRCGGKLISTLHHSNGYLNMLTGRRGQVDVDYWTPENKGAKYPKPGGIQSGDNPKYGSTLGYFDSSYWKVRNITLGYNFEKQAWLTRMGIQSLRAYLSVQNPFIICSPFHKETGLDPETNSYGNENVAVTEGIQKRFLTVGTNSPSTRNYLFGINLTF
;
A
#
# COMPACT_ATOMS: atom_id res chain seq x y z
N GLY A 1 2.40 -20.63 12.15
CA GLY A 1 1.18 -20.34 11.47
C GLY A 1 0.40 -19.21 12.11
N LEU A 2 -0.15 -18.35 11.29
CA LEU A 2 -1.10 -17.32 11.74
C LEU A 2 -2.47 -17.98 12.02
N GLY A 3 -2.48 -19.01 12.89
CA GLY A 3 -3.64 -19.87 13.15
C GLY A 3 -4.90 -19.17 13.66
N ASP A 4 -4.81 -17.90 13.98
CA ASP A 4 -5.92 -17.05 14.41
C ASP A 4 -5.89 -15.70 13.69
N VAL A 5 -6.02 -15.72 12.37
CA VAL A 5 -6.34 -14.50 11.62
C VAL A 5 -7.78 -14.16 11.97
N TYR A 6 -7.97 -13.55 13.13
CA TYR A 6 -9.27 -13.08 13.54
C TYR A 6 -9.77 -12.03 12.55
N LYS A 7 -10.74 -12.44 11.75
CA LYS A 7 -11.89 -11.74 11.21
C LYS A 7 -11.78 -10.22 11.27
N ARG A 8 -11.02 -9.66 10.31
CA ARG A 8 -10.82 -8.23 10.18
C ARG A 8 -11.47 -7.74 8.91
N GLN A 9 -11.82 -6.47 8.89
CA GLN A 9 -12.45 -5.81 7.75
C GLN A 9 -11.72 -6.01 6.44
N ASN A 10 -10.39 -6.12 6.49
CA ASN A 10 -9.53 -6.27 5.34
C ASN A 10 -8.36 -7.20 5.69
N ILE A 11 -8.02 -8.11 4.78
CA ILE A 11 -6.91 -9.05 4.87
C ILE A 11 -5.57 -8.34 5.13
N THR A 12 -5.38 -7.17 4.55
CA THR A 12 -4.15 -6.38 4.68
C THR A 12 -3.92 -5.90 6.11
N TYR A 13 -4.98 -5.51 6.83
CA TYR A 13 -4.87 -5.19 8.26
C TYR A 13 -4.53 -6.40 9.14
N ALA A 14 -4.83 -7.60 8.67
CA ALA A 14 -4.47 -8.82 9.39
C ALA A 14 -2.97 -9.12 9.32
N LEU A 15 -2.28 -8.73 8.25
CA LEU A 15 -0.84 -8.90 8.04
C LEU A 15 0.00 -7.76 8.61
N GLN A 16 -0.55 -6.57 8.59
CA GLN A 16 0.20 -5.34 8.88
C GLN A 16 0.88 -5.41 10.25
N ASN A 17 2.21 -5.28 10.25
CA ASN A 17 3.08 -5.34 11.44
C ASN A 17 2.99 -6.66 12.26
N ARG A 18 2.58 -7.77 11.65
CA ARG A 18 2.57 -9.10 12.28
C ARG A 18 3.67 -10.03 11.77
N VAL A 19 4.30 -9.68 10.68
CA VAL A 19 5.38 -10.44 10.06
C VAL A 19 6.61 -9.56 9.94
N ALA A 20 7.72 -9.99 10.53
CA ALA A 20 8.99 -9.27 10.42
C ALA A 20 9.45 -9.19 8.95
N GLY A 21 10.01 -8.04 8.56
CA GLY A 21 10.48 -7.78 7.20
C GLY A 21 9.39 -7.44 6.17
N VAL A 22 8.13 -7.32 6.61
CA VAL A 22 7.00 -6.89 5.76
C VAL A 22 6.56 -5.49 6.16
N ASP A 23 6.73 -4.55 5.26
CA ASP A 23 6.23 -3.18 5.41
C ASP A 23 4.94 -3.01 4.60
N MET A 24 3.90 -2.51 5.25
CA MET A 24 2.60 -2.29 4.65
C MET A 24 2.14 -0.86 4.95
N SER A 25 2.06 -0.06 3.91
CA SER A 25 1.63 1.32 3.97
C SER A 25 0.24 1.50 3.36
N GLN A 26 -0.64 2.19 4.07
CA GLN A 26 -1.97 2.51 3.58
C GLN A 26 -1.88 3.58 2.49
N THR A 27 -2.49 3.35 1.32
CA THR A 27 -2.47 4.32 0.22
C THR A 27 -3.51 5.41 0.37
N SER A 28 -4.61 5.14 1.08
CA SER A 28 -5.68 6.08 1.40
C SER A 28 -6.51 5.55 2.56
N SER A 29 -7.17 6.43 3.32
CA SER A 29 -8.15 6.05 4.35
C SER A 29 -9.58 5.88 3.79
N ALA A 30 -9.77 6.09 2.49
CA ALA A 30 -11.06 5.92 1.83
C ALA A 30 -11.51 4.44 1.82
N PRO A 31 -12.82 4.18 1.82
CA PRO A 31 -13.34 2.81 1.71
C PRO A 31 -12.83 2.10 0.46
N GLY A 32 -12.43 0.83 0.58
CA GLY A 32 -11.93 0.02 -0.53
C GLY A 32 -10.51 0.36 -1.02
N ALA A 33 -9.80 1.28 -0.35
CA ALA A 33 -8.43 1.63 -0.72
C ALA A 33 -7.48 0.44 -0.62
N SER A 34 -6.51 0.39 -1.53
CA SER A 34 -5.45 -0.61 -1.54
C SER A 34 -4.34 -0.28 -0.53
N MET A 35 -3.47 -1.25 -0.27
CA MET A 35 -2.24 -1.04 0.49
C MET A 35 -1.02 -1.35 -0.38
N GLN A 36 0.03 -0.58 -0.19
CA GLN A 36 1.34 -0.93 -0.72
C GLN A 36 2.02 -1.91 0.23
N ILE A 37 2.59 -2.97 -0.35
CA ILE A 37 3.31 -4.00 0.41
C ILE A 37 4.74 -4.06 -0.10
N ARG A 38 5.70 -4.07 0.82
CA ARG A 38 7.12 -4.27 0.53
C ARG A 38 7.67 -5.36 1.42
N ILE A 39 8.44 -6.29 0.84
CA ILE A 39 9.10 -7.36 1.56
C ILE A 39 10.61 -7.13 1.47
N ARG A 40 11.26 -6.89 2.63
CA ARG A 40 12.69 -6.60 2.75
C ARG A 40 13.13 -5.35 1.95
N GLY A 41 12.25 -4.33 1.91
CA GLY A 41 12.54 -3.03 1.32
C GLY A 41 12.36 -2.95 -0.20
N THR A 42 12.79 -1.84 -0.78
CA THR A 42 12.76 -1.56 -2.22
C THR A 42 14.01 -2.14 -2.89
N ARG A 43 13.88 -2.75 -4.05
CA ARG A 43 14.98 -3.42 -4.78
C ARG A 43 15.27 -2.77 -6.12
N SER A 44 14.22 -2.45 -6.86
CA SER A 44 14.29 -1.93 -8.22
C SER A 44 13.95 -0.44 -8.27
N LEU A 45 14.54 0.26 -9.22
CA LEU A 45 14.30 1.68 -9.47
C LEU A 45 12.99 1.91 -10.24
N ASN A 46 12.78 1.21 -11.34
CA ASN A 46 11.63 1.39 -12.23
C ASN A 46 10.76 0.15 -12.39
N ALA A 47 11.27 -1.06 -12.10
CA ALA A 47 10.43 -2.24 -12.08
C ALA A 47 9.55 -2.30 -10.83
N SER A 48 8.44 -3.04 -10.86
CA SER A 48 7.58 -3.24 -9.69
C SER A 48 8.35 -3.86 -8.53
N ASN A 49 8.09 -3.35 -7.34
CA ASN A 49 8.58 -3.88 -6.07
C ASN A 49 7.47 -4.61 -5.29
N ASP A 50 6.29 -4.82 -5.88
CA ASP A 50 5.17 -5.49 -5.23
C ASP A 50 5.40 -7.00 -5.15
N PRO A 51 5.07 -7.66 -4.02
CA PRO A 51 5.17 -9.10 -3.90
C PRO A 51 4.12 -9.79 -4.77
N LEU A 52 4.42 -11.03 -5.18
CA LEU A 52 3.45 -11.90 -5.82
C LEU A 52 2.44 -12.39 -4.78
N VAL A 53 1.15 -12.27 -5.08
CA VAL A 53 0.09 -12.92 -4.30
C VAL A 53 -0.29 -14.23 -4.99
N VAL A 54 -0.31 -15.32 -4.25
CA VAL A 54 -0.73 -16.65 -4.71
C VAL A 54 -1.92 -17.09 -3.88
N LEU A 55 -3.04 -17.33 -4.54
CA LEU A 55 -4.28 -17.78 -3.93
C LEU A 55 -4.52 -19.26 -4.29
N ASP A 56 -4.52 -20.11 -3.27
CA ASP A 56 -4.69 -21.57 -3.43
C ASP A 56 -3.78 -22.21 -4.49
N GLY A 57 -2.55 -21.70 -4.61
CA GLY A 57 -1.50 -22.23 -5.48
C GLY A 57 -1.38 -21.56 -6.86
N ILE A 58 -2.27 -20.65 -7.21
CA ILE A 58 -2.24 -19.93 -8.50
C ILE A 58 -2.00 -18.43 -8.26
N PRO A 59 -1.21 -17.75 -9.12
CA PRO A 59 -1.05 -16.30 -9.07
C PRO A 59 -2.38 -15.56 -9.10
N PHE A 60 -2.57 -14.67 -8.13
CA PHE A 60 -3.79 -13.88 -7.98
C PHE A 60 -3.63 -12.52 -8.65
N MET A 61 -4.50 -12.22 -9.60
CA MET A 61 -4.45 -11.02 -10.42
C MET A 61 -5.34 -9.88 -9.90
N GLY A 62 -6.01 -10.08 -8.75
CA GLY A 62 -6.86 -9.10 -8.10
C GLY A 62 -6.15 -8.30 -7.01
N ASN A 63 -6.89 -7.41 -6.36
CA ASN A 63 -6.43 -6.72 -5.16
C ASN A 63 -6.66 -7.60 -3.93
N LEU A 64 -5.78 -7.50 -2.92
CA LEU A 64 -5.99 -8.22 -1.65
C LEU A 64 -7.32 -7.87 -0.97
N SER A 65 -7.85 -6.66 -1.20
CA SER A 65 -9.17 -6.24 -0.74
C SER A 65 -10.33 -7.03 -1.35
N ASP A 66 -10.10 -7.69 -2.48
CA ASP A 66 -11.11 -8.51 -3.15
C ASP A 66 -11.31 -9.87 -2.46
N ILE A 67 -10.32 -10.31 -1.66
CA ILE A 67 -10.39 -11.57 -0.94
C ILE A 67 -11.14 -11.36 0.38
N ASN A 68 -12.13 -12.22 0.65
CA ASN A 68 -12.82 -12.19 1.93
C ASN A 68 -11.92 -12.77 3.05
N PRO A 69 -11.63 -12.01 4.13
CA PRO A 69 -10.82 -12.52 5.24
C PRO A 69 -11.38 -13.78 5.92
N GLY A 70 -12.70 -13.94 5.93
CA GLY A 70 -13.36 -15.13 6.49
C GLY A 70 -13.06 -16.43 5.74
N ASP A 71 -12.62 -16.35 4.49
CA ASP A 71 -12.28 -17.51 3.67
C ASP A 71 -10.86 -18.02 3.92
N ILE A 72 -10.01 -17.26 4.61
CA ILE A 72 -8.59 -17.55 4.73
C ILE A 72 -8.33 -18.50 5.89
N LYS A 73 -7.67 -19.60 5.57
CA LYS A 73 -7.16 -20.57 6.53
C LYS A 73 -5.77 -20.18 7.04
N SER A 74 -4.86 -19.85 6.12
CA SER A 74 -3.50 -19.43 6.46
C SER A 74 -2.94 -18.46 5.43
N MET A 75 -1.97 -17.67 5.89
CA MET A 75 -1.15 -16.81 5.04
C MET A 75 0.30 -17.01 5.41
N ASP A 76 1.11 -17.34 4.42
CA ASP A 76 2.54 -17.56 4.55
C ASP A 76 3.29 -16.60 3.65
N ILE A 77 4.39 -16.03 4.15
CA ILE A 77 5.19 -15.07 3.40
C ILE A 77 6.57 -15.64 3.14
N LEU A 78 6.85 -15.88 1.85
CA LEU A 78 8.16 -16.34 1.38
C LEU A 78 9.02 -15.11 1.09
N LYS A 79 10.14 -14.99 1.77
CA LYS A 79 10.99 -13.80 1.74
C LYS A 79 12.36 -14.03 1.12
N ASP A 80 12.86 -15.26 1.17
CA ASP A 80 14.18 -15.62 0.65
C ASP A 80 14.12 -16.26 -0.73
N ALA A 81 15.22 -16.17 -1.48
CA ALA A 81 15.30 -16.65 -2.85
C ALA A 81 15.12 -18.17 -2.97
N SER A 82 15.49 -18.95 -1.94
CA SER A 82 15.36 -20.41 -1.98
C SER A 82 13.89 -20.83 -1.85
N SER A 83 13.11 -20.15 -1.01
CA SER A 83 11.68 -20.40 -0.85
C SER A 83 10.84 -19.87 -2.02
N THR A 84 11.23 -18.73 -2.60
CA THR A 84 10.52 -18.12 -3.74
C THR A 84 10.86 -18.74 -5.09
N ALA A 85 11.92 -19.55 -5.17
CA ALA A 85 12.38 -20.17 -6.42
C ALA A 85 11.29 -20.96 -7.18
N ILE A 86 10.34 -21.55 -6.47
CA ILE A 86 9.20 -22.26 -7.08
C ILE A 86 8.30 -21.32 -7.91
N TYR A 87 8.22 -20.04 -7.54
CA TYR A 87 7.42 -19.02 -8.22
C TYR A 87 8.22 -18.22 -9.26
N GLY A 88 9.54 -18.43 -9.30
CA GLY A 88 10.44 -17.89 -10.29
C GLY A 88 10.55 -16.38 -10.29
N SER A 89 10.63 -15.81 -11.49
CA SER A 89 10.76 -14.37 -11.70
C SER A 89 9.62 -13.53 -11.11
N ARG A 90 8.46 -14.10 -10.97
CA ARG A 90 7.33 -13.43 -10.31
C ARG A 90 7.51 -13.31 -8.80
N GLY A 91 8.29 -14.23 -8.19
CA GLY A 91 8.58 -14.25 -6.75
C GLY A 91 9.77 -13.39 -6.32
N ALA A 92 10.40 -12.64 -7.23
CA ALA A 92 11.59 -11.84 -6.92
C ALA A 92 11.39 -10.89 -5.74
N ASN A 93 10.23 -10.25 -5.63
CA ASN A 93 9.89 -9.29 -4.57
C ASN A 93 9.27 -9.95 -3.33
N GLY A 94 9.36 -11.28 -3.21
CA GLY A 94 8.70 -12.09 -2.19
C GLY A 94 7.33 -12.57 -2.66
N VAL A 95 6.78 -13.53 -1.91
CA VAL A 95 5.49 -14.17 -2.25
C VAL A 95 4.60 -14.23 -1.01
N ILE A 96 3.35 -13.84 -1.16
CA ILE A 96 2.29 -13.98 -0.17
C ILE A 96 1.42 -15.15 -0.59
N LEU A 97 1.53 -16.26 0.15
CA LEU A 97 0.71 -17.46 -0.08
C LEU A 97 -0.55 -17.37 0.75
N ILE A 98 -1.70 -17.40 0.11
CA ILE A 98 -3.00 -17.40 0.75
C ILE A 98 -3.64 -18.75 0.49
N THR A 99 -3.93 -19.47 1.57
CA THR A 99 -4.66 -20.74 1.51
C THR A 99 -6.04 -20.54 2.11
N THR A 100 -7.07 -20.92 1.37
CA THR A 100 -8.46 -20.81 1.83
C THR A 100 -8.92 -22.07 2.57
N HIS A 101 -10.01 -21.94 3.34
CA HIS A 101 -10.62 -23.06 4.01
C HIS A 101 -11.13 -24.10 2.99
N LYS A 102 -10.79 -25.37 3.22
CA LYS A 102 -11.28 -26.53 2.44
C LYS A 102 -11.97 -27.51 3.40
N GLY A 103 -12.92 -28.26 2.88
CA GLY A 103 -13.51 -29.35 3.63
C GLY A 103 -12.47 -30.45 3.92
N ALA A 104 -12.50 -31.01 5.12
CA ALA A 104 -11.63 -32.13 5.49
C ALA A 104 -12.31 -33.45 5.15
N GLN A 105 -11.56 -34.41 4.58
CA GLN A 105 -12.05 -35.73 4.25
C GLN A 105 -12.72 -36.42 5.47
N GLY A 106 -13.91 -36.97 5.28
CA GLY A 106 -14.67 -37.65 6.32
C GLY A 106 -15.26 -36.79 7.43
N SER A 107 -15.10 -35.46 7.34
CA SER A 107 -15.66 -34.54 8.35
C SER A 107 -17.17 -34.35 8.16
N PRO A 108 -17.95 -34.24 9.26
CA PRO A 108 -19.35 -33.85 9.16
C PRO A 108 -19.52 -32.46 8.54
N ALA A 109 -20.68 -32.22 7.95
CA ALA A 109 -21.01 -30.91 7.46
C ALA A 109 -21.08 -29.88 8.60
N ARG A 110 -20.47 -28.73 8.40
CA ARG A 110 -20.49 -27.59 9.32
C ARG A 110 -21.01 -26.38 8.61
N PHE A 111 -21.93 -25.68 9.23
CA PHE A 111 -22.37 -24.36 8.81
C PHE A 111 -21.75 -23.32 9.73
N THR A 112 -21.16 -22.29 9.15
CA THR A 112 -20.51 -21.20 9.90
C THR A 112 -21.08 -19.85 9.46
N TYR A 113 -21.42 -19.01 10.42
CA TYR A 113 -21.77 -17.63 10.21
C TYR A 113 -20.81 -16.71 10.96
N ASN A 114 -20.28 -15.70 10.27
CA ASN A 114 -19.48 -14.64 10.86
C ASN A 114 -20.04 -13.29 10.44
N GLY A 115 -20.43 -12.49 11.41
CA GLY A 115 -20.99 -11.18 11.14
C GLY A 115 -20.42 -10.13 12.08
N TYR A 116 -20.27 -8.91 11.59
CA TYR A 116 -20.02 -7.75 12.44
C TYR A 116 -20.60 -6.50 11.80
N ALA A 117 -20.93 -5.55 12.66
CA ALA A 117 -21.32 -4.21 12.29
C ALA A 117 -20.63 -3.19 13.21
N GLY A 118 -20.48 -1.99 12.73
CA GLY A 118 -19.85 -0.96 13.55
C GLY A 118 -19.90 0.44 12.95
N MET A 119 -19.48 1.38 13.80
CA MET A 119 -19.42 2.79 13.49
C MET A 119 -17.97 3.23 13.30
N LYS A 120 -17.74 4.10 12.34
CA LYS A 120 -16.46 4.73 12.05
C LYS A 120 -16.55 6.20 12.39
N LYS A 121 -15.61 6.68 13.22
CA LYS A 121 -15.45 8.10 13.53
C LYS A 121 -14.11 8.60 13.02
N VAL A 122 -14.07 9.86 12.66
CA VAL A 122 -12.79 10.52 12.34
C VAL A 122 -11.85 10.38 13.54
N PHE A 123 -10.62 9.92 13.31
CA PHE A 123 -9.61 9.77 14.35
C PHE A 123 -9.19 11.15 14.90
N SER A 124 -8.88 12.07 13.97
CA SER A 124 -8.59 13.48 14.25
C SER A 124 -8.91 14.32 13.02
N LYS A 125 -9.40 15.54 13.25
CA LYS A 125 -9.52 16.56 12.19
C LYS A 125 -8.13 17.06 11.80
N TYR A 126 -8.03 17.60 10.61
CA TYR A 126 -6.82 18.33 10.22
C TYR A 126 -6.67 19.61 11.03
N PRO A 127 -5.44 19.96 11.46
CA PRO A 127 -5.20 21.14 12.31
C PRO A 127 -5.33 22.43 11.49
N MET A 128 -6.53 22.95 11.41
CA MET A 128 -6.82 24.21 10.74
C MET A 128 -7.14 25.29 11.77
N MET A 129 -6.76 26.55 11.49
CA MET A 129 -7.08 27.70 12.34
C MET A 129 -8.59 27.90 12.38
N ASN A 130 -9.08 28.31 13.55
CA ASN A 130 -10.41 28.86 13.70
C ASN A 130 -10.48 30.31 13.14
N GLY A 131 -11.69 30.88 13.04
CA GLY A 131 -11.89 32.18 12.45
C GLY A 131 -11.09 33.29 13.12
N SER A 132 -11.08 33.36 14.47
CA SER A 132 -10.38 34.42 15.21
C SER A 132 -8.86 34.38 15.04
N LYS A 133 -8.27 33.17 15.11
CA LYS A 133 -6.82 32.97 14.91
C LYS A 133 -6.41 33.27 13.48
N PHE A 134 -7.22 32.90 12.51
CA PHE A 134 -6.99 33.22 11.10
C PHE A 134 -7.06 34.73 10.82
N ALA A 135 -8.07 35.42 11.36
CA ALA A 135 -8.21 36.87 11.23
C ALA A 135 -7.03 37.62 11.88
N GLU A 136 -6.60 37.20 13.08
CA GLU A 136 -5.42 37.75 13.76
C GLU A 136 -4.15 37.55 12.92
N MET A 137 -3.91 36.35 12.41
CA MET A 137 -2.76 36.03 11.57
C MET A 137 -2.76 36.87 10.28
N ARG A 138 -3.90 37.07 9.62
CA ARG A 138 -4.03 37.92 8.42
C ARG A 138 -3.71 39.39 8.73
N LYS A 139 -4.18 39.90 9.87
CA LYS A 139 -3.86 41.26 10.32
C LYS A 139 -2.36 41.44 10.59
N LEU A 140 -1.73 40.45 11.23
CA LEU A 140 -0.30 40.41 11.47
C LEU A 140 0.50 40.46 10.14
N ALA A 141 0.04 39.74 9.13
CA ALA A 141 0.66 39.71 7.83
C ALA A 141 0.50 41.00 7.06
N GLY A 142 -0.53 41.80 7.32
CA GLY A 142 -0.73 43.12 6.77
C GLY A 142 -0.96 43.23 5.25
N LYS A 143 -1.37 42.13 4.62
CA LYS A 143 -1.43 41.99 3.15
C LYS A 143 -2.80 41.75 2.55
N PHE A 144 -3.82 41.47 3.39
CA PHE A 144 -5.11 41.02 2.89
C PHE A 144 -6.26 41.75 3.60
N GLU A 145 -7.30 42.00 2.82
CA GLU A 145 -8.57 42.52 3.29
C GLU A 145 -9.64 41.44 3.15
N ASN A 146 -10.66 41.48 4.03
CA ASN A 146 -11.80 40.58 3.96
C ASN A 146 -12.57 40.80 2.64
N SER A 147 -13.02 39.69 2.06
CA SER A 147 -13.94 39.70 0.93
C SER A 147 -15.36 40.06 1.38
N VAL A 148 -16.30 40.11 0.43
CA VAL A 148 -17.72 40.38 0.71
C VAL A 148 -18.38 39.25 1.51
N ASP A 149 -17.81 38.05 1.50
CA ASP A 149 -18.32 36.88 2.22
C ASP A 149 -17.56 36.61 3.52
N GLU A 150 -16.51 37.38 3.83
CA GLU A 150 -15.67 37.22 5.02
C GLU A 150 -15.96 38.28 6.08
N SER A 151 -15.98 37.84 7.35
CA SER A 151 -16.04 38.75 8.50
C SER A 151 -15.23 38.16 9.67
N ASP A 152 -14.52 39.04 10.42
CA ASP A 152 -13.67 38.63 11.54
C ASP A 152 -14.45 38.03 12.74
N ASP A 153 -15.76 38.20 12.78
CA ASP A 153 -16.66 37.63 13.79
C ASP A 153 -17.26 36.28 13.37
N VAL A 154 -16.95 35.80 12.18
CA VAL A 154 -17.35 34.49 11.66
C VAL A 154 -16.31 33.43 12.04
N ASP A 155 -16.79 32.24 12.45
CA ASP A 155 -15.98 31.06 12.73
C ASP A 155 -16.65 29.82 12.13
N THR A 156 -16.30 29.49 10.89
CA THR A 156 -16.86 28.36 10.16
C THR A 156 -15.92 27.16 10.23
N ASP A 157 -16.34 26.10 10.92
CA ASP A 157 -15.67 24.79 10.86
C ASP A 157 -16.14 24.00 9.64
N TRP A 158 -15.44 24.17 8.52
CA TRP A 158 -15.75 23.52 7.27
C TRP A 158 -15.62 21.99 7.34
N GLN A 159 -14.77 21.47 8.23
CA GLN A 159 -14.64 20.02 8.41
C GLN A 159 -15.88 19.44 9.10
N ASP A 160 -16.47 20.12 10.09
CA ASP A 160 -17.73 19.69 10.70
C ASP A 160 -18.91 19.77 9.74
N LEU A 161 -18.92 20.76 8.86
CA LEU A 161 -19.96 20.88 7.83
C LEU A 161 -19.86 19.75 6.79
N MET A 162 -18.68 19.16 6.58
CA MET A 162 -18.47 18.12 5.56
C MET A 162 -18.48 16.71 6.11
N LEU A 163 -17.82 16.46 7.24
CA LEU A 163 -17.59 15.12 7.76
C LEU A 163 -18.83 14.53 8.43
N ARG A 164 -18.94 13.19 8.38
CA ARG A 164 -19.98 12.43 9.05
C ARG A 164 -19.42 11.19 9.73
N ASP A 165 -20.21 10.55 10.57
CA ASP A 165 -19.92 9.20 11.03
C ASP A 165 -20.15 8.21 9.88
N GLY A 166 -19.20 7.28 9.70
CA GLY A 166 -19.29 6.19 8.73
C GLY A 166 -19.76 4.90 9.38
N TYR A 167 -20.13 3.93 8.56
CA TYR A 167 -20.60 2.62 9.02
C TYR A 167 -19.92 1.51 8.26
N VAL A 168 -19.73 0.37 8.92
CA VAL A 168 -19.24 -0.84 8.31
C VAL A 168 -20.09 -2.02 8.76
N ASN A 169 -20.40 -2.91 7.83
CA ASN A 169 -21.00 -4.21 8.14
C ASN A 169 -20.45 -5.30 7.25
N SER A 170 -20.44 -6.52 7.77
CA SER A 170 -19.94 -7.70 7.09
C SER A 170 -20.74 -8.92 7.52
N HIS A 171 -21.15 -9.73 6.55
CA HIS A 171 -21.83 -11.00 6.76
C HIS A 171 -21.15 -12.05 5.91
N ASP A 172 -20.74 -13.15 6.53
CA ASP A 172 -20.08 -14.28 5.90
C ASP A 172 -20.80 -15.56 6.32
N VAL A 173 -21.21 -16.35 5.38
CA VAL A 173 -21.80 -17.66 5.60
C VAL A 173 -21.00 -18.69 4.83
N SER A 174 -20.73 -19.84 5.46
CA SER A 174 -20.06 -20.94 4.79
C SER A 174 -20.56 -22.30 5.25
N VAL A 175 -20.49 -23.27 4.35
CA VAL A 175 -20.72 -24.68 4.64
C VAL A 175 -19.51 -25.47 4.17
N SER A 176 -19.01 -26.35 5.01
CA SER A 176 -17.90 -27.24 4.68
C SER A 176 -18.14 -28.63 5.23
N GLY A 177 -17.64 -29.63 4.54
CA GLY A 177 -17.78 -30.99 4.94
C GLY A 177 -16.86 -31.91 4.15
N GLY A 178 -16.90 -33.22 4.46
CA GLY A 178 -16.08 -34.24 3.82
C GLY A 178 -16.90 -35.38 3.25
N THR A 179 -16.35 -35.98 2.20
CA THR A 179 -16.73 -37.26 1.65
C THR A 179 -15.70 -38.30 2.05
N ASN A 180 -15.96 -39.59 1.76
CA ASN A 180 -14.98 -40.68 2.03
C ASN A 180 -13.64 -40.48 1.26
N GLY A 181 -13.65 -39.73 0.14
CA GLY A 181 -12.47 -39.51 -0.70
C GLY A 181 -11.98 -38.06 -0.77
N GLY A 182 -12.69 -37.12 -0.18
CA GLY A 182 -12.34 -35.71 -0.31
C GLY A 182 -13.16 -34.80 0.55
N GLY A 183 -13.20 -33.52 0.17
CA GLY A 183 -13.92 -32.49 0.90
C GLY A 183 -14.49 -31.41 0.01
N TYR A 184 -15.42 -30.65 0.57
CA TYR A 184 -16.05 -29.50 -0.09
C TYR A 184 -16.19 -28.32 0.88
N SER A 185 -16.17 -27.14 0.35
CA SER A 185 -16.46 -25.91 1.10
C SER A 185 -17.07 -24.88 0.15
N PHE A 186 -18.17 -24.27 0.57
CA PHE A 186 -18.82 -23.18 -0.15
C PHE A 186 -19.06 -22.02 0.79
N GLY A 187 -18.83 -20.82 0.34
CA GLY A 187 -19.01 -19.60 1.13
C GLY A 187 -19.58 -18.46 0.30
N ALA A 188 -20.33 -17.59 0.96
CA ALA A 188 -20.82 -16.33 0.41
C ALA A 188 -20.61 -15.22 1.45
N ALA A 189 -20.14 -14.06 0.99
CA ALA A 189 -19.92 -12.93 1.88
C ALA A 189 -20.41 -11.62 1.26
N TYR A 190 -20.92 -10.77 2.14
CA TYR A 190 -21.28 -9.38 1.86
C TYR A 190 -20.50 -8.47 2.79
N TYR A 191 -19.91 -7.41 2.23
CA TYR A 191 -19.18 -6.39 2.97
C TYR A 191 -19.58 -5.02 2.45
N LYS A 192 -19.89 -4.09 3.35
CA LYS A 192 -20.13 -2.68 3.03
C LYS A 192 -19.38 -1.78 3.99
N ASP A 193 -18.65 -0.83 3.44
CA ASP A 193 -17.90 0.21 4.16
C ASP A 193 -18.35 1.58 3.65
N GLN A 194 -18.92 2.39 4.54
CA GLN A 194 -19.27 3.79 4.28
C GLN A 194 -18.23 4.69 4.94
N GLY A 195 -17.66 5.59 4.14
CA GLY A 195 -16.66 6.54 4.59
C GLY A 195 -17.22 7.68 5.44
N VAL A 196 -16.32 8.38 6.10
CA VAL A 196 -16.61 9.61 6.86
C VAL A 196 -16.79 10.85 5.97
N ILE A 197 -16.42 10.74 4.69
CA ILE A 197 -16.75 11.71 3.66
C ILE A 197 -18.04 11.24 2.98
N PRO A 198 -19.06 12.11 2.78
CA PRO A 198 -20.31 11.73 2.13
C PRO A 198 -20.07 11.08 0.76
N THR A 199 -21.00 10.24 0.34
CA THR A 199 -20.99 9.45 -0.91
C THR A 199 -19.87 8.43 -1.05
N GLN A 200 -18.75 8.57 -0.33
CA GLN A 200 -17.68 7.56 -0.36
C GLN A 200 -18.13 6.26 0.28
N ASN A 201 -18.22 5.22 -0.52
CA ASN A 201 -18.53 3.88 -0.03
C ASN A 201 -17.91 2.78 -0.91
N TYR A 202 -17.75 1.61 -0.31
CA TYR A 202 -17.27 0.40 -0.94
C TYR A 202 -18.18 -0.76 -0.56
N THR A 203 -18.66 -1.51 -1.54
CA THR A 203 -19.47 -2.72 -1.33
C THR A 203 -18.82 -3.88 -2.06
N ARG A 204 -18.71 -5.04 -1.41
CA ARG A 204 -18.17 -6.27 -2.01
C ARG A 204 -19.11 -7.43 -1.74
N TYR A 205 -19.36 -8.21 -2.80
CA TYR A 205 -20.01 -9.50 -2.79
C TYR A 205 -19.00 -10.55 -3.18
N SER A 206 -18.84 -11.62 -2.41
CA SER A 206 -17.87 -12.67 -2.67
C SER A 206 -18.55 -14.04 -2.63
N LEU A 207 -18.18 -14.89 -3.58
CA LEU A 207 -18.57 -16.30 -3.61
C LEU A 207 -17.29 -17.14 -3.67
N ARG A 208 -17.23 -18.19 -2.88
CA ARG A 208 -16.14 -19.14 -2.89
C ARG A 208 -16.67 -20.56 -2.95
N GLY A 209 -16.02 -21.39 -3.76
CA GLY A 209 -16.29 -22.82 -3.81
C GLY A 209 -14.98 -23.60 -3.84
N SER A 210 -14.88 -24.66 -3.07
CA SER A 210 -13.80 -25.63 -3.21
C SER A 210 -14.37 -27.04 -3.16
N PHE A 211 -13.87 -27.86 -4.07
CA PHE A 211 -14.20 -29.27 -4.15
C PHE A 211 -12.94 -30.06 -4.45
N ASP A 212 -12.74 -31.15 -3.76
CA ASP A 212 -11.56 -32.00 -3.87
C ASP A 212 -11.99 -33.44 -3.65
N GLN A 213 -11.73 -34.33 -4.61
CA GLN A 213 -12.20 -35.71 -4.60
C GLN A 213 -11.15 -36.67 -5.15
N GLY A 214 -10.82 -37.68 -4.37
CA GLY A 214 -10.11 -38.87 -4.82
C GLY A 214 -11.07 -39.86 -5.48
N VAL A 215 -10.63 -40.44 -6.60
CA VAL A 215 -11.32 -41.52 -7.31
C VAL A 215 -10.42 -42.75 -7.34
N GLY A 216 -10.82 -43.78 -6.62
CA GLY A 216 -10.00 -44.95 -6.40
C GLY A 216 -8.71 -44.62 -5.62
N LYS A 217 -7.64 -45.37 -5.88
CA LYS A 217 -6.35 -45.24 -5.18
C LYS A 217 -5.39 -44.24 -5.84
N TYR A 218 -5.58 -43.98 -7.12
CA TYR A 218 -4.55 -43.37 -7.96
C TYR A 218 -4.92 -42.01 -8.51
N PHE A 219 -6.20 -41.70 -8.62
CA PHE A 219 -6.65 -40.47 -9.25
C PHE A 219 -7.27 -39.48 -8.24
N ARG A 220 -6.96 -38.21 -8.36
CA ARG A 220 -7.54 -37.11 -7.56
C ARG A 220 -7.75 -35.89 -8.46
N PHE A 221 -8.84 -35.19 -8.26
CA PHE A 221 -9.10 -33.94 -8.95
C PHE A 221 -9.78 -32.94 -8.01
N GLY A 222 -9.72 -31.68 -8.36
CA GLY A 222 -10.39 -30.66 -7.58
C GLY A 222 -10.49 -29.34 -8.32
N LEU A 223 -11.30 -28.47 -7.72
CA LEU A 223 -11.57 -27.12 -8.19
C LEU A 223 -11.58 -26.18 -6.97
N VAL A 224 -10.94 -25.04 -7.10
CA VAL A 224 -11.15 -23.90 -6.19
C VAL A 224 -11.57 -22.70 -7.04
N ASN A 225 -12.67 -22.08 -6.68
CA ASN A 225 -13.21 -20.89 -7.29
C ASN A 225 -13.28 -19.78 -6.24
N ASN A 226 -12.83 -18.59 -6.59
CA ASN A 226 -13.05 -17.35 -5.86
C ASN A 226 -13.60 -16.32 -6.84
N THR A 227 -14.81 -15.85 -6.60
CA THR A 227 -15.48 -14.84 -7.44
C THR A 227 -15.88 -13.67 -6.57
N ASN A 228 -15.64 -12.46 -7.03
CA ASN A 228 -16.04 -11.24 -6.33
C ASN A 228 -16.66 -10.23 -7.30
N TYR A 229 -17.55 -9.43 -6.76
CA TYR A 229 -18.07 -8.24 -7.40
C TYR A 229 -18.00 -7.10 -6.40
N ASN A 230 -17.38 -6.00 -6.77
CA ASN A 230 -17.23 -4.84 -5.91
C ASN A 230 -17.70 -3.55 -6.59
N VAL A 231 -18.18 -2.62 -5.78
CA VAL A 231 -18.61 -1.29 -6.20
C VAL A 231 -17.99 -0.26 -5.28
N THR A 232 -17.24 0.67 -5.86
CA THR A 232 -16.70 1.86 -5.18
C THR A 232 -17.42 3.09 -5.69
N LYS A 233 -17.87 3.96 -4.79
CA LYS A 233 -18.49 5.24 -5.12
C LYS A 233 -17.79 6.40 -4.42
N GLY A 234 -17.95 7.62 -4.96
CA GLY A 234 -17.56 8.88 -4.33
C GLY A 234 -16.06 9.15 -4.28
N SER A 235 -15.27 8.51 -5.14
CA SER A 235 -13.82 8.70 -5.19
C SER A 235 -13.37 10.10 -5.67
N ASN A 236 -14.29 10.85 -6.28
CA ASN A 236 -14.09 12.23 -6.75
C ASN A 236 -14.27 13.28 -5.64
N ILE A 237 -14.78 12.92 -4.48
CA ILE A 237 -14.99 13.81 -3.34
C ILE A 237 -13.84 13.65 -2.36
N GLY A 238 -13.13 14.75 -2.07
CA GLY A 238 -12.02 14.79 -1.13
C GLY A 238 -12.07 16.01 -0.22
N LEU A 239 -11.21 16.04 0.79
CA LEU A 239 -11.18 17.14 1.77
C LEU A 239 -10.32 18.34 1.35
N TYR A 240 -9.50 18.23 0.31
CA TYR A 240 -8.60 19.31 -0.08
C TYR A 240 -9.33 20.65 -0.31
N GLY A 241 -10.44 20.62 -1.05
CA GLY A 241 -11.27 21.81 -1.28
C GLY A 241 -11.83 22.40 0.02
N VAL A 242 -12.31 21.54 0.91
CA VAL A 242 -12.86 21.91 2.22
C VAL A 242 -11.81 22.55 3.12
N LEU A 243 -10.60 21.95 3.19
CA LEU A 243 -9.49 22.49 3.96
C LEU A 243 -8.91 23.79 3.39
N SER A 244 -9.27 24.13 2.15
CA SER A 244 -8.88 25.36 1.50
C SER A 244 -9.89 26.50 1.69
N MET A 245 -11.04 26.24 2.33
CA MET A 245 -12.07 27.25 2.58
C MET A 245 -11.66 28.17 3.72
N SER A 246 -11.93 29.47 3.58
CA SER A 246 -11.64 30.48 4.62
C SER A 246 -12.51 30.24 5.87
N PRO A 247 -11.93 30.13 7.08
CA PRO A 247 -12.71 29.94 8.30
C PRO A 247 -13.51 31.19 8.73
N ILE A 248 -13.22 32.36 8.17
CA ILE A 248 -13.98 33.59 8.39
C ILE A 248 -15.00 33.87 7.28
N ALA A 249 -15.17 32.93 6.32
CA ALA A 249 -16.20 33.02 5.30
C ALA A 249 -17.52 32.42 5.81
N ASP A 250 -18.60 33.19 5.64
CA ASP A 250 -19.95 32.71 5.98
C ASP A 250 -20.57 31.94 4.81
N PRO A 251 -20.85 30.64 4.97
CA PRO A 251 -21.47 29.83 3.92
C PRO A 251 -22.96 30.10 3.72
N TYR A 252 -23.60 30.92 4.57
CA TYR A 252 -25.04 31.14 4.55
C TYR A 252 -25.41 32.54 4.03
N ASN A 253 -26.54 32.62 3.36
CA ASN A 253 -27.22 33.86 3.05
C ASN A 253 -27.97 34.39 4.28
N ALA A 254 -28.42 35.65 4.21
CA ALA A 254 -29.16 36.28 5.32
C ALA A 254 -30.50 35.58 5.67
N ASP A 255 -31.05 34.81 4.74
CA ASP A 255 -32.24 33.98 4.93
C ASP A 255 -31.94 32.57 5.49
N GLY A 256 -30.68 32.25 5.78
CA GLY A 256 -30.23 30.99 6.30
C GLY A 256 -30.02 29.89 5.24
N THR A 257 -30.21 30.17 3.94
CA THR A 257 -29.90 29.25 2.87
C THR A 257 -28.41 29.21 2.58
N LEU A 258 -27.88 28.03 2.13
CA LEU A 258 -26.48 27.91 1.75
C LEU A 258 -26.18 28.72 0.48
N LYS A 259 -25.06 29.44 0.49
CA LYS A 259 -24.50 30.05 -0.71
C LYS A 259 -23.98 28.94 -1.62
N ARG A 260 -24.11 29.15 -2.93
CA ARG A 260 -23.51 28.25 -3.94
C ARG A 260 -21.98 28.36 -3.96
N THR A 261 -21.47 29.59 -3.80
CA THR A 261 -20.04 29.93 -3.81
C THR A 261 -19.74 30.94 -2.70
N VAL A 262 -18.49 30.95 -2.23
CA VAL A 262 -17.97 31.99 -1.33
C VAL A 262 -16.70 32.59 -1.91
N LYS A 263 -16.53 33.89 -1.71
CA LYS A 263 -15.34 34.65 -2.11
C LYS A 263 -14.36 34.75 -0.94
N TYR A 264 -13.09 34.58 -1.23
CA TYR A 264 -12.00 34.79 -0.26
C TYR A 264 -11.27 36.10 -0.43
N ASN A 265 -11.37 36.72 -1.62
CA ASN A 265 -10.83 38.02 -2.00
C ASN A 265 -11.55 38.49 -3.26
N SER A 266 -11.09 39.58 -3.84
CA SER A 266 -11.70 40.16 -5.05
C SER A 266 -11.59 39.27 -6.30
N GLN A 267 -10.70 38.28 -6.32
CA GLN A 267 -10.41 37.44 -7.48
C GLN A 267 -10.78 35.98 -7.27
N ASP A 268 -10.61 35.46 -6.03
CA ASP A 268 -10.76 34.06 -5.74
C ASP A 268 -12.13 33.74 -5.13
N GLU A 269 -12.78 32.74 -5.70
CA GLU A 269 -14.09 32.21 -5.30
C GLU A 269 -14.06 30.69 -5.33
N SER A 270 -14.81 30.03 -4.49
CA SER A 270 -14.95 28.56 -4.50
C SER A 270 -16.37 28.11 -4.30
N PHE A 271 -16.72 27.01 -4.94
CA PHE A 271 -17.96 26.27 -4.71
C PHE A 271 -18.04 25.79 -3.27
N VAL A 272 -19.20 25.97 -2.63
CA VAL A 272 -19.41 25.58 -1.23
C VAL A 272 -19.61 24.08 -1.10
N LEU A 273 -18.72 23.44 -0.36
CA LEU A 273 -18.74 21.99 -0.10
C LEU A 273 -19.16 21.71 1.32
N THR A 274 -20.38 21.19 1.50
CA THR A 274 -20.88 20.67 2.75
C THR A 274 -21.43 19.26 2.56
N ARG A 275 -21.61 18.54 3.66
CA ARG A 275 -22.24 17.21 3.63
C ARG A 275 -23.60 17.25 2.94
N GLY A 276 -24.44 18.23 3.29
CA GLY A 276 -25.78 18.36 2.71
C GLY A 276 -25.74 18.54 1.20
N VAL A 277 -24.89 19.45 0.70
CA VAL A 277 -24.70 19.67 -0.76
C VAL A 277 -24.24 18.41 -1.47
N VAL A 278 -23.21 17.72 -0.93
CA VAL A 278 -22.67 16.51 -1.56
C VAL A 278 -23.68 15.35 -1.56
N GLU A 279 -24.46 15.20 -0.49
CA GLU A 279 -25.53 14.16 -0.42
C GLU A 279 -26.71 14.48 -1.36
N GLU A 280 -27.07 15.75 -1.50
CA GLU A 280 -28.13 16.19 -2.43
C GLU A 280 -27.73 15.98 -3.89
N LEU A 281 -26.46 16.22 -4.20
CA LEU A 281 -25.90 16.11 -5.56
C LEU A 281 -25.44 14.69 -5.92
N GLU A 282 -25.68 13.66 -5.11
CA GLU A 282 -25.10 12.32 -5.28
C GLU A 282 -25.18 11.80 -6.73
N ASP A 283 -26.33 11.88 -7.37
CA ASP A 283 -26.55 11.41 -8.75
C ASP A 283 -26.02 12.38 -9.81
N SER A 284 -26.00 13.68 -9.49
CA SER A 284 -25.51 14.72 -10.38
C SER A 284 -23.99 14.93 -10.26
N TRP A 285 -23.36 14.37 -9.24
CA TRP A 285 -21.90 14.40 -9.04
C TRP A 285 -21.37 13.01 -8.71
N LEU A 286 -21.47 12.12 -9.67
CA LEU A 286 -21.23 10.70 -9.51
C LEU A 286 -19.81 10.30 -9.93
N SER A 287 -19.16 9.47 -9.10
CA SER A 287 -18.03 8.63 -9.47
C SER A 287 -18.31 7.21 -9.01
N LYS A 288 -18.29 6.26 -9.93
CA LYS A 288 -18.62 4.85 -9.66
C LYS A 288 -17.65 3.94 -10.39
N THR A 289 -17.07 3.00 -9.66
CA THR A 289 -16.23 1.93 -10.22
C THR A 289 -16.83 0.58 -9.84
N GLU A 290 -17.05 -0.26 -10.82
CA GLU A 290 -17.54 -1.64 -10.67
C GLU A 290 -16.42 -2.60 -11.07
N GLY A 291 -16.08 -3.53 -10.20
CA GLY A 291 -15.10 -4.57 -10.44
C GLY A 291 -15.72 -5.96 -10.36
N PHE A 292 -15.49 -6.79 -11.35
CA PHE A 292 -15.82 -8.21 -11.33
C PHE A 292 -14.55 -9.02 -11.51
N GLY A 293 -14.34 -10.03 -10.67
CA GLY A 293 -13.20 -10.92 -10.76
C GLY A 293 -13.59 -12.36 -10.47
N THR A 294 -13.12 -13.30 -11.28
CA THR A 294 -13.24 -14.73 -11.01
C THR A 294 -11.91 -15.42 -11.20
N TYR A 295 -11.50 -16.19 -10.20
CA TYR A 295 -10.20 -16.83 -10.10
C TYR A 295 -10.43 -18.31 -9.84
N ASN A 296 -10.03 -19.14 -10.80
CA ASN A 296 -10.33 -20.56 -10.82
C ASN A 296 -9.04 -21.36 -10.89
N ASN A 297 -8.88 -22.31 -9.99
CA ASN A 297 -7.81 -23.29 -10.03
C ASN A 297 -8.41 -24.69 -10.11
N LEU A 298 -8.19 -25.37 -11.24
CA LEU A 298 -8.54 -26.77 -11.45
C LEU A 298 -7.27 -27.60 -11.35
N PHE A 299 -7.33 -28.77 -10.76
CA PHE A 299 -6.23 -29.70 -10.81
C PHE A 299 -6.69 -31.13 -11.03
N ALA A 300 -5.79 -31.90 -11.64
CA ALA A 300 -5.88 -33.35 -11.74
C ALA A 300 -4.53 -33.95 -11.34
N GLU A 301 -4.56 -34.99 -10.50
CA GLU A 301 -3.37 -35.68 -9.99
C GLU A 301 -3.53 -37.16 -10.20
N VAL A 302 -2.47 -37.83 -10.70
CA VAL A 302 -2.39 -39.26 -10.86
C VAL A 302 -1.17 -39.76 -10.11
N LYS A 303 -1.38 -40.74 -9.23
CA LYS A 303 -0.31 -41.49 -8.57
C LYS A 303 0.10 -42.69 -9.41
N CYS A 304 1.40 -42.88 -9.57
CA CYS A 304 1.92 -43.99 -10.35
C CYS A 304 1.65 -45.36 -9.65
N PRO A 305 0.95 -46.31 -10.29
CA PRO A 305 0.62 -47.59 -9.65
C PRO A 305 1.81 -48.51 -9.37
N TRP A 306 2.87 -48.42 -10.16
CA TRP A 306 4.05 -49.28 -10.10
C TRP A 306 5.27 -48.60 -9.45
N MET A 307 5.22 -47.36 -9.10
CA MET A 307 6.30 -46.61 -8.47
C MET A 307 5.76 -45.79 -7.32
N GLU A 308 5.90 -46.34 -6.10
CA GLU A 308 5.46 -45.65 -4.90
C GLU A 308 6.17 -44.31 -4.71
N GLY A 309 5.40 -43.25 -4.39
CA GLY A 309 5.92 -41.89 -4.22
C GLY A 309 5.93 -41.03 -5.50
N LEU A 310 5.78 -41.63 -6.68
CA LEU A 310 5.72 -40.90 -7.93
C LEU A 310 4.30 -40.45 -8.24
N LYS A 311 4.10 -39.15 -8.51
CA LYS A 311 2.85 -38.58 -8.92
C LYS A 311 3.02 -37.49 -9.98
N TYR A 312 2.04 -37.40 -10.84
CA TYR A 312 1.94 -36.33 -11.83
C TYR A 312 0.70 -35.51 -11.56
N ARG A 313 0.86 -34.20 -11.59
CA ARG A 313 -0.23 -33.25 -11.36
C ARG A 313 -0.22 -32.15 -12.41
N VAL A 314 -1.40 -31.83 -12.92
CA VAL A 314 -1.64 -30.65 -13.75
C VAL A 314 -2.50 -29.68 -12.98
N ASN A 315 -2.07 -28.42 -12.90
CA ASN A 315 -2.86 -27.30 -12.44
C ASN A 315 -3.24 -26.42 -13.62
N LEU A 316 -4.50 -26.01 -13.70
CA LEU A 316 -5.01 -25.06 -14.69
C LEU A 316 -5.62 -23.87 -13.94
N GLY A 317 -4.96 -22.72 -14.00
CA GLY A 317 -5.45 -21.43 -13.52
C GLY A 317 -6.19 -20.71 -14.66
N LEU A 318 -7.41 -20.26 -14.39
CA LEU A 318 -8.22 -19.45 -15.30
C LEU A 318 -8.73 -18.23 -14.55
N ASN A 319 -8.23 -17.07 -14.89
CA ASN A 319 -8.51 -15.81 -14.21
C ASN A 319 -9.14 -14.82 -15.21
N TYR A 320 -10.20 -14.17 -14.78
CA TYR A 320 -10.82 -13.09 -15.51
C TYR A 320 -11.14 -11.94 -14.58
N ARG A 321 -10.81 -10.73 -14.99
CA ARG A 321 -11.12 -9.50 -14.27
C ARG A 321 -11.64 -8.45 -15.24
N SER A 322 -12.74 -7.80 -14.86
CA SER A 322 -13.31 -6.66 -15.58
C SER A 322 -13.48 -5.50 -14.61
N THR A 323 -13.14 -4.30 -15.04
CA THR A 323 -13.35 -3.07 -14.27
C THR A 323 -14.01 -2.04 -15.17
N LYS A 324 -15.13 -1.48 -14.72
CA LYS A 324 -15.86 -0.41 -15.38
C LYS A 324 -15.90 0.81 -14.46
N GLY A 325 -15.26 1.90 -14.87
CA GLY A 325 -15.26 3.17 -14.17
C GLY A 325 -16.09 4.21 -14.91
N GLY A 326 -16.90 4.97 -14.20
CA GLY A 326 -17.66 6.06 -14.75
C GLY A 326 -17.68 7.26 -13.82
N SER A 327 -17.66 8.48 -14.39
CA SER A 327 -17.85 9.70 -13.65
C SER A 327 -18.82 10.62 -14.39
N PHE A 328 -19.58 11.39 -13.62
CA PHE A 328 -20.47 12.41 -14.11
C PHE A 328 -20.44 13.63 -13.19
N THR A 329 -20.35 14.80 -13.77
CA THR A 329 -20.47 16.07 -13.05
C THR A 329 -21.49 16.91 -13.80
N GLY A 330 -22.62 17.21 -13.16
CA GLY A 330 -23.70 17.99 -13.73
C GLY A 330 -23.30 19.45 -13.99
N GLU A 331 -24.16 20.17 -14.68
CA GLU A 331 -23.96 21.57 -15.04
C GLU A 331 -23.72 22.44 -13.78
N GLY A 332 -22.66 23.26 -13.81
CA GLY A 332 -22.30 24.17 -12.73
C GLY A 332 -21.84 23.54 -11.42
N ILE A 333 -21.79 22.21 -11.30
CA ILE A 333 -21.37 21.53 -10.09
C ILE A 333 -19.85 21.63 -9.93
N ASN A 334 -19.39 21.88 -8.70
CA ASN A 334 -17.99 22.08 -8.34
C ASN A 334 -17.29 23.14 -9.22
N SER A 335 -18.04 24.16 -9.61
CA SER A 335 -17.59 25.28 -10.42
C SER A 335 -18.08 26.59 -9.84
N THR A 336 -17.31 27.65 -10.04
CA THR A 336 -17.72 29.02 -9.69
C THR A 336 -18.77 29.57 -10.67
N THR A 337 -18.83 29.03 -11.88
CA THR A 337 -19.77 29.43 -12.93
C THR A 337 -20.94 28.45 -13.00
N ALA A 338 -22.16 28.94 -12.88
CA ALA A 338 -23.38 28.12 -12.80
C ALA A 338 -23.71 27.36 -14.08
N ASP A 339 -23.30 27.89 -15.22
CA ASP A 339 -23.52 27.38 -16.58
C ASP A 339 -22.29 26.61 -17.12
N THR A 340 -21.38 26.17 -16.24
CA THR A 340 -20.28 25.31 -16.64
C THR A 340 -20.84 24.01 -17.19
N PRO A 341 -20.56 23.63 -18.45
CA PRO A 341 -21.15 22.43 -19.05
C PRO A 341 -20.87 21.16 -18.26
N SER A 342 -21.84 20.29 -18.20
CA SER A 342 -21.71 18.97 -17.60
C SER A 342 -20.61 18.14 -18.28
N THR A 343 -20.00 17.24 -17.54
CA THR A 343 -18.96 16.33 -18.04
C THR A 343 -19.25 14.90 -17.65
N ALA A 344 -18.94 13.97 -18.53
CA ALA A 344 -19.02 12.55 -18.25
C ALA A 344 -17.79 11.81 -18.77
N SER A 345 -17.37 10.76 -18.09
CA SER A 345 -16.35 9.84 -18.59
C SER A 345 -16.71 8.39 -18.28
N LEU A 346 -16.28 7.51 -19.16
CA LEU A 346 -16.47 6.06 -19.00
C LEU A 346 -15.20 5.37 -19.46
N ASN A 347 -14.67 4.49 -18.61
CA ASN A 347 -13.57 3.60 -18.96
C ASN A 347 -13.94 2.16 -18.67
N HIS A 348 -13.40 1.25 -19.45
CA HIS A 348 -13.55 -0.18 -19.27
C HIS A 348 -12.22 -0.87 -19.49
N SER A 349 -11.86 -1.77 -18.60
CA SER A 349 -10.66 -2.59 -18.73
C SER A 349 -10.96 -4.05 -18.42
N GLU A 350 -10.33 -4.94 -19.15
CA GLU A 350 -10.43 -6.38 -18.97
C GLU A 350 -9.04 -7.01 -18.90
N THR A 351 -8.90 -7.99 -18.05
CA THR A 351 -7.71 -8.84 -17.96
C THR A 351 -8.13 -10.29 -17.99
N THR A 352 -7.59 -11.04 -18.92
CA THR A 352 -7.69 -12.51 -18.96
C THR A 352 -6.31 -13.09 -18.73
N ASN A 353 -6.23 -14.11 -17.90
CA ASN A 353 -4.98 -14.83 -17.65
C ASN A 353 -5.28 -16.32 -17.58
N TRP A 354 -4.47 -17.11 -18.25
CA TRP A 354 -4.44 -18.56 -18.03
C TRP A 354 -3.03 -19.02 -17.69
N THR A 355 -2.95 -20.01 -16.82
CA THR A 355 -1.71 -20.64 -16.38
C THR A 355 -1.89 -22.16 -16.39
N VAL A 356 -0.97 -22.86 -17.01
CA VAL A 356 -0.89 -24.33 -16.96
C VAL A 356 0.44 -24.72 -16.31
N GLU A 357 0.37 -25.53 -15.27
CA GLU A 357 1.54 -26.09 -14.59
C GLU A 357 1.49 -27.59 -14.62
N ASN A 358 2.57 -28.21 -15.03
CA ASN A 358 2.77 -29.66 -15.04
C ASN A 358 3.84 -29.98 -14.02
N LEU A 359 3.50 -30.79 -13.02
CA LEU A 359 4.40 -31.17 -11.93
C LEU A 359 4.56 -32.68 -11.88
N LEU A 360 5.79 -33.14 -11.98
CA LEU A 360 6.19 -34.51 -11.72
C LEU A 360 6.90 -34.54 -10.36
N THR A 361 6.34 -35.23 -9.40
CA THR A 361 6.85 -35.29 -8.03
C THR A 361 7.17 -36.70 -7.64
N TYR A 362 8.37 -36.93 -7.12
CA TYR A 362 8.76 -38.17 -6.45
C TYR A 362 9.03 -37.87 -4.99
N ASP A 363 8.27 -38.48 -4.08
CA ASP A 363 8.37 -38.29 -2.63
C ASP A 363 8.42 -39.63 -1.95
N ARG A 364 9.55 -39.94 -1.29
CA ARG A 364 9.74 -41.21 -0.62
C ARG A 364 10.69 -41.14 0.57
N THR A 365 10.40 -41.96 1.57
CA THR A 365 11.23 -42.17 2.78
C THR A 365 11.84 -43.54 2.73
N PHE A 366 13.18 -43.62 2.86
CA PHE A 366 13.96 -44.88 2.92
C PHE A 366 14.71 -44.91 4.26
N GLY A 367 14.15 -45.55 5.26
CA GLY A 367 14.71 -45.53 6.62
C GLY A 367 14.86 -44.10 7.15
N LYS A 368 16.10 -43.64 7.33
CA LYS A 368 16.41 -42.28 7.81
C LYS A 368 16.50 -41.22 6.67
N HIS A 369 16.39 -41.66 5.42
CA HIS A 369 16.52 -40.78 4.24
C HIS A 369 15.14 -40.40 3.71
N GLN A 370 14.88 -39.11 3.62
CA GLN A 370 13.68 -38.54 2.98
C GLN A 370 14.12 -37.82 1.72
N LEU A 371 13.55 -38.18 0.59
CA LEU A 371 13.86 -37.60 -0.71
C LEU A 371 12.57 -37.08 -1.37
N ASN A 372 12.57 -35.81 -1.75
CA ASN A 372 11.52 -35.20 -2.56
C ASN A 372 12.16 -34.58 -3.80
N VAL A 373 11.75 -35.01 -4.97
CA VAL A 373 12.20 -34.48 -6.25
C VAL A 373 11.00 -33.95 -7.02
N VAL A 374 11.10 -32.73 -7.54
CA VAL A 374 10.05 -32.10 -8.33
C VAL A 374 10.62 -31.61 -9.65
N GLY A 375 10.01 -32.03 -10.76
CA GLY A 375 10.18 -31.43 -12.06
C GLY A 375 8.92 -30.64 -12.43
N MET A 376 9.06 -29.44 -12.97
CA MET A 376 7.93 -28.60 -13.35
C MET A 376 8.16 -27.98 -14.73
N TYR A 377 7.09 -27.94 -15.51
CA TYR A 377 6.95 -27.09 -16.69
C TYR A 377 5.68 -26.24 -16.53
N SER A 378 5.80 -24.95 -16.75
CA SER A 378 4.62 -24.05 -16.74
C SER A 378 4.63 -23.10 -17.93
N ALA A 379 3.43 -22.72 -18.34
CA ALA A 379 3.19 -21.68 -19.32
C ALA A 379 2.01 -20.82 -18.87
N GLU A 380 2.13 -19.51 -19.08
CA GLU A 380 1.03 -18.58 -18.82
C GLU A 380 0.93 -17.51 -19.90
N GLN A 381 -0.24 -16.95 -20.04
CA GLN A 381 -0.48 -15.79 -20.89
C GLN A 381 -1.45 -14.84 -20.21
N THR A 382 -1.15 -13.55 -20.30
CA THR A 382 -2.02 -12.46 -19.85
C THR A 382 -2.36 -11.57 -21.04
N VAL A 383 -3.64 -11.25 -21.17
CA VAL A 383 -4.15 -10.26 -22.12
C VAL A 383 -4.87 -9.18 -21.34
N TYR A 384 -4.50 -7.95 -21.58
CA TYR A 384 -5.12 -6.76 -20.99
C TYR A 384 -5.66 -5.84 -22.09
N THR A 385 -6.88 -5.38 -21.94
CA THR A 385 -7.48 -4.37 -22.83
C THR A 385 -8.05 -3.22 -22.00
N ARG A 386 -8.02 -2.03 -22.56
CA ARG A 386 -8.67 -0.84 -21.99
C ARG A 386 -9.24 0.03 -23.08
N SER A 387 -10.40 0.60 -22.81
CA SER A 387 -11.05 1.65 -23.62
C SER A 387 -11.50 2.80 -22.71
N ASP A 388 -11.59 4.00 -23.26
CA ASP A 388 -11.88 5.24 -22.54
C ASP A 388 -12.61 6.21 -23.47
N VAL A 389 -13.66 6.87 -22.95
CA VAL A 389 -14.41 7.90 -23.66
C VAL A 389 -14.88 8.97 -22.68
N ALA A 390 -14.84 10.22 -23.07
CA ALA A 390 -15.36 11.34 -22.29
C ALA A 390 -16.25 12.23 -23.17
N GLY A 391 -17.24 12.88 -22.55
CA GLY A 391 -18.14 13.79 -23.22
C GLY A 391 -18.42 15.04 -22.38
N ARG A 392 -18.75 16.13 -23.04
CA ARG A 392 -19.18 17.39 -22.43
C ARG A 392 -20.58 17.69 -22.89
N ASP A 393 -21.29 18.47 -22.07
CA ASP A 393 -22.63 18.95 -22.33
C ASP A 393 -23.62 17.78 -22.55
N ILE A 394 -23.80 17.05 -21.46
CA ILE A 394 -24.74 15.92 -21.41
C ILE A 394 -26.16 16.50 -21.27
N PRO A 395 -27.08 16.24 -22.23
CA PRO A 395 -28.33 17.00 -22.37
C PRO A 395 -29.34 16.77 -21.23
N ALA A 396 -29.17 15.73 -20.45
CA ALA A 396 -30.01 15.45 -19.29
C ALA A 396 -29.23 14.71 -18.20
N GLU A 397 -29.36 15.14 -16.94
CA GLU A 397 -28.61 14.57 -15.79
C GLU A 397 -28.81 13.07 -15.63
N TYR A 398 -30.03 12.54 -15.90
CA TYR A 398 -30.29 11.10 -15.79
C TYR A 398 -29.51 10.24 -16.79
N PHE A 399 -28.89 10.83 -17.85
CA PHE A 399 -27.97 10.11 -18.72
C PHE A 399 -26.65 9.78 -18.03
N GLN A 400 -26.22 10.65 -17.13
CA GLN A 400 -24.97 10.50 -16.41
C GLN A 400 -23.82 10.11 -17.37
N PHE A 401 -23.03 9.06 -17.03
CA PHE A 401 -22.00 8.50 -17.93
C PHE A 401 -22.50 7.30 -18.77
N TYR A 402 -23.76 6.90 -18.62
CA TYR A 402 -24.28 5.72 -19.33
C TYR A 402 -24.60 5.99 -20.80
N ASN A 403 -24.80 7.24 -21.18
CA ASN A 403 -25.16 7.60 -22.55
C ASN A 403 -24.36 8.80 -23.10
N ILE A 404 -23.02 8.69 -23.01
CA ILE A 404 -22.09 9.75 -23.49
C ILE A 404 -22.27 10.02 -24.99
N GLY A 405 -22.72 9.04 -25.77
CA GLY A 405 -23.01 9.20 -27.20
C GLY A 405 -24.08 10.23 -27.54
N ARG A 406 -24.82 10.75 -26.55
CA ARG A 406 -25.81 11.82 -26.72
C ARG A 406 -25.32 13.20 -26.29
N ALA A 407 -24.01 13.32 -25.91
CA ALA A 407 -23.43 14.62 -25.56
C ALA A 407 -23.64 15.62 -26.70
N GLU A 408 -24.12 16.84 -26.36
CA GLU A 408 -24.29 17.94 -27.31
C GLU A 408 -23.01 18.67 -27.60
N GLY A 409 -22.06 18.61 -26.62
CA GLY A 409 -20.70 19.14 -26.78
C GLY A 409 -19.75 18.12 -27.38
N THR A 410 -18.48 18.25 -27.04
CA THR A 410 -17.40 17.44 -27.60
C THR A 410 -17.38 16.04 -26.97
N ILE A 411 -17.37 15.00 -27.80
CA ILE A 411 -17.02 13.65 -27.40
C ILE A 411 -15.55 13.42 -27.72
N THR A 412 -14.77 13.04 -26.71
CA THR A 412 -13.32 12.85 -26.83
C THR A 412 -12.91 11.42 -26.52
N VAL A 413 -11.96 10.93 -27.30
CA VAL A 413 -11.25 9.68 -27.07
C VAL A 413 -9.77 10.03 -26.92
N ASN A 414 -9.18 9.73 -25.77
CA ASN A 414 -7.74 9.89 -25.60
C ASN A 414 -7.05 8.61 -26.10
N PRO A 415 -6.29 8.66 -27.21
CA PRO A 415 -5.62 7.47 -27.75
C PRO A 415 -4.64 6.81 -26.78
N ASP A 416 -4.02 7.61 -25.90
CA ASP A 416 -3.06 7.09 -24.91
C ASP A 416 -3.73 6.30 -23.77
N ASN A 417 -5.05 6.43 -23.60
CA ASN A 417 -5.85 5.65 -22.65
C ASN A 417 -6.37 4.32 -23.23
N TRP A 418 -6.35 4.16 -24.56
CA TRP A 418 -6.68 2.90 -25.21
C TRP A 418 -5.46 2.00 -25.18
N ASN A 419 -5.67 0.77 -24.73
CA ASN A 419 -4.53 -0.14 -24.55
C ASN A 419 -4.92 -1.57 -24.90
N TYR A 420 -3.99 -2.28 -25.55
CA TYR A 420 -4.01 -3.71 -25.75
C TYR A 420 -2.63 -4.25 -25.43
N GLN A 421 -2.54 -5.11 -24.44
CA GLN A 421 -1.28 -5.71 -24.03
C GLN A 421 -1.43 -7.23 -23.96
N LYS A 422 -0.43 -7.93 -24.50
CA LYS A 422 -0.34 -9.38 -24.42
C LYS A 422 1.06 -9.76 -23.98
N SER A 423 1.16 -10.58 -22.94
CA SER A 423 2.44 -11.07 -22.45
C SER A 423 2.35 -12.55 -22.06
N GLY A 424 3.44 -13.26 -22.18
CA GLY A 424 3.56 -14.66 -21.79
C GLY A 424 4.84 -14.92 -21.01
N LEU A 425 4.79 -15.93 -20.16
CA LEU A 425 5.90 -16.47 -19.40
C LEU A 425 5.91 -17.99 -19.54
N MET A 426 7.09 -18.57 -19.79
CA MET A 426 7.31 -20.01 -19.85
C MET A 426 8.41 -20.37 -18.86
N SER A 427 8.27 -21.49 -18.15
CA SER A 427 9.21 -21.86 -17.09
C SER A 427 9.48 -23.35 -17.05
N TRP A 428 10.74 -23.68 -16.73
CA TRP A 428 11.19 -25.01 -16.37
C TRP A 428 11.82 -24.98 -14.99
N MET A 429 11.58 -25.99 -14.16
CA MET A 429 12.19 -26.07 -12.83
C MET A 429 12.48 -27.54 -12.46
N GLY A 430 13.65 -27.74 -11.86
CA GLY A 430 14.01 -28.96 -11.16
C GLY A 430 14.36 -28.63 -9.70
N ARG A 431 13.81 -29.36 -8.75
CA ARG A 431 14.09 -29.20 -7.31
C ARG A 431 14.31 -30.55 -6.66
N VAL A 432 15.34 -30.63 -5.83
CA VAL A 432 15.64 -31.78 -4.98
C VAL A 432 15.66 -31.31 -3.54
N MET A 433 14.91 -31.95 -2.67
CA MET A 433 14.97 -31.80 -1.23
C MET A 433 15.35 -33.13 -0.59
N TYR A 434 16.39 -33.11 0.22
CA TYR A 434 16.88 -34.27 0.92
C TYR A 434 16.99 -34.00 2.41
N THR A 435 16.46 -34.90 3.22
CA THR A 435 16.55 -34.84 4.68
C THR A 435 17.10 -36.16 5.20
N TYR A 436 18.12 -36.07 6.03
CA TYR A 436 18.70 -37.21 6.72
C TYR A 436 18.39 -37.18 8.21
N ASP A 437 17.69 -38.22 8.71
CA ASP A 437 17.38 -38.43 10.12
C ASP A 437 16.69 -37.24 10.81
N ASN A 438 15.92 -36.44 10.07
CA ASN A 438 15.38 -35.13 10.52
C ASN A 438 16.45 -34.17 11.07
N ARG A 439 17.73 -34.42 10.83
CA ARG A 439 18.90 -33.73 11.38
C ARG A 439 19.53 -32.77 10.37
N TYR A 440 19.83 -33.29 9.17
CA TYR A 440 20.44 -32.52 8.11
C TYR A 440 19.48 -32.40 6.92
N MET A 441 19.32 -31.20 6.44
CA MET A 441 18.41 -30.87 5.33
C MET A 441 19.19 -30.16 4.24
N LEU A 442 18.97 -30.57 3.00
CA LEU A 442 19.54 -29.91 1.81
C LEU A 442 18.45 -29.71 0.76
N MET A 443 18.38 -28.54 0.19
CA MET A 443 17.53 -28.24 -0.96
C MET A 443 18.37 -27.60 -2.06
N ALA A 444 18.18 -28.08 -3.28
CA ALA A 444 18.75 -27.48 -4.47
C ALA A 444 17.64 -27.29 -5.54
N THR A 445 17.59 -26.13 -6.14
CA THR A 445 16.62 -25.78 -7.19
C THR A 445 17.36 -25.14 -8.34
N VAL A 446 17.02 -25.54 -9.55
CA VAL A 446 17.40 -24.85 -10.78
C VAL A 446 16.14 -24.50 -11.54
N ARG A 447 16.01 -23.24 -11.94
CA ARG A 447 14.86 -22.76 -12.70
C ARG A 447 15.31 -21.94 -13.90
N ALA A 448 14.57 -22.07 -15.00
CA ALA A 448 14.73 -21.26 -16.20
C ALA A 448 13.38 -20.64 -16.56
N ASP A 449 13.34 -19.32 -16.68
CA ASP A 449 12.16 -18.56 -17.10
C ASP A 449 12.42 -17.84 -18.43
N ALA A 450 11.40 -17.79 -19.30
CA ALA A 450 11.41 -16.99 -20.52
C ALA A 450 10.23 -16.04 -20.54
N SER A 451 10.50 -14.75 -20.74
CA SER A 451 9.48 -13.70 -20.79
C SER A 451 9.37 -13.08 -22.18
N SER A 452 8.13 -12.94 -22.65
CA SER A 452 7.86 -12.23 -23.91
C SER A 452 8.02 -10.70 -23.81
N ARG A 453 8.20 -10.15 -22.60
CA ARG A 453 8.39 -8.70 -22.37
C ARG A 453 9.81 -8.24 -22.68
N LEU A 454 10.75 -9.18 -22.78
CA LEU A 454 12.17 -8.91 -22.96
C LEU A 454 12.60 -9.09 -24.42
N ALA A 455 13.75 -8.53 -24.76
CA ALA A 455 14.26 -8.53 -26.10
C ALA A 455 14.58 -9.95 -26.60
N LYS A 456 14.44 -10.15 -27.90
CA LYS A 456 14.80 -11.44 -28.56
C LYS A 456 16.25 -11.75 -28.28
N GLY A 457 16.53 -12.97 -27.80
CA GLY A 457 17.86 -13.38 -27.34
C GLY A 457 18.12 -13.16 -25.86
N HIS A 458 17.40 -12.27 -25.19
CA HIS A 458 17.48 -11.99 -23.75
C HIS A 458 16.27 -12.48 -22.96
N GLN A 459 15.38 -13.23 -23.58
CA GLN A 459 14.11 -13.70 -22.98
C GLN A 459 14.32 -14.77 -21.91
N TRP A 460 15.30 -15.67 -22.08
CA TRP A 460 15.59 -16.77 -21.17
C TRP A 460 16.61 -16.38 -20.11
N HIS A 461 16.34 -16.75 -18.86
CA HIS A 461 17.30 -16.70 -17.77
C HIS A 461 17.19 -17.96 -16.90
N THR A 462 18.36 -18.48 -16.50
CA THR A 462 18.45 -19.66 -15.61
C THR A 462 19.13 -19.24 -14.32
N TYR A 463 18.55 -19.62 -13.21
CA TYR A 463 19.04 -19.24 -11.89
C TYR A 463 18.95 -20.38 -10.88
N PRO A 464 20.01 -20.55 -10.05
CA PRO A 464 20.06 -21.56 -9.00
C PRO A 464 19.57 -21.02 -7.66
N ALA A 465 19.13 -21.94 -6.79
CA ALA A 465 18.94 -21.70 -5.36
C ALA A 465 19.35 -22.94 -4.58
N VAL A 466 20.06 -22.75 -3.47
CA VAL A 466 20.53 -23.82 -2.60
C VAL A 466 20.27 -23.40 -1.16
N SER A 467 19.79 -24.32 -0.31
CA SER A 467 19.72 -24.11 1.13
C SER A 467 20.08 -25.34 1.90
N ALA A 468 20.67 -25.13 3.07
CA ALA A 468 21.01 -26.18 4.03
C ALA A 468 20.42 -25.86 5.40
N GLY A 469 20.01 -26.89 6.10
CA GLY A 469 19.48 -26.80 7.46
C GLY A 469 20.12 -27.85 8.35
N TRP A 470 20.43 -27.44 9.58
CA TRP A 470 20.94 -28.33 10.61
C TRP A 470 20.07 -28.21 11.84
N ASN A 471 19.40 -29.31 12.18
CA ASN A 471 18.62 -29.45 13.41
C ASN A 471 19.53 -29.90 14.56
N ILE A 472 20.14 -28.95 15.24
CA ILE A 472 21.13 -29.16 16.33
C ILE A 472 20.49 -29.93 17.45
N ARG A 473 19.19 -29.73 17.74
CA ARG A 473 18.49 -30.46 18.84
C ARG A 473 18.48 -31.96 18.62
N GLN A 474 18.60 -32.47 17.39
CA GLN A 474 18.62 -33.88 17.07
C GLN A 474 20.02 -34.54 17.22
N GLU A 475 21.02 -33.78 17.71
CA GLU A 475 22.37 -34.31 17.95
C GLU A 475 22.45 -34.94 19.34
N GLU A 476 23.23 -36.03 19.45
CA GLU A 476 23.40 -36.80 20.71
C GLU A 476 23.93 -35.91 21.85
N PHE A 477 24.78 -34.90 21.55
CA PHE A 477 25.28 -33.99 22.59
C PHE A 477 24.20 -33.03 23.16
N MET A 478 23.01 -33.00 22.56
CA MET A 478 21.85 -32.21 23.00
C MET A 478 20.85 -33.07 23.84
N ASP A 479 21.03 -34.34 23.96
CA ASP A 479 20.06 -35.23 24.61
C ASP A 479 19.78 -34.87 26.08
N GLU A 480 20.78 -34.34 26.79
CA GLU A 480 20.66 -33.92 28.19
C GLU A 480 20.07 -32.47 28.34
N VAL A 481 19.79 -31.78 27.23
CA VAL A 481 19.31 -30.39 27.25
C VAL A 481 17.78 -30.36 27.10
N ASP A 482 17.07 -30.61 28.20
CA ASP A 482 15.60 -30.74 28.19
C ASP A 482 14.79 -29.45 27.95
N TRP A 483 15.43 -28.30 28.11
CA TRP A 483 14.75 -27.03 27.97
C TRP A 483 14.76 -26.47 26.54
N ILE A 484 15.49 -27.10 25.62
CA ILE A 484 15.51 -26.78 24.19
C ILE A 484 14.72 -27.85 23.43
N ASP A 485 13.62 -27.48 22.81
CA ASP A 485 12.78 -28.39 22.04
C ASP A 485 13.17 -28.39 20.56
N ILE A 486 13.51 -27.22 20.02
CA ILE A 486 13.99 -27.03 18.65
C ILE A 486 15.16 -26.06 18.69
N LEU A 487 16.22 -26.40 17.99
CA LEU A 487 17.32 -25.49 17.67
C LEU A 487 17.82 -25.83 16.27
N LYS A 488 17.49 -24.97 15.29
CA LYS A 488 17.78 -25.23 13.89
C LYS A 488 18.50 -24.04 13.25
N LEU A 489 19.65 -24.28 12.67
CA LEU A 489 20.37 -23.33 11.82
C LEU A 489 19.97 -23.54 10.35
N ARG A 490 19.83 -22.44 9.63
CA ARG A 490 19.54 -22.42 8.21
C ARG A 490 20.46 -21.45 7.48
N VAL A 491 20.94 -21.87 6.31
CA VAL A 491 21.71 -21.03 5.40
C VAL A 491 21.13 -21.23 4.01
N GLY A 492 20.83 -20.16 3.32
CA GLY A 492 20.31 -20.22 1.96
C GLY A 492 21.00 -19.20 1.06
N TYR A 493 21.25 -19.61 -0.17
CA TYR A 493 21.65 -18.74 -1.27
C TYR A 493 20.74 -18.99 -2.43
N GLY A 494 20.31 -17.95 -3.11
CA GLY A 494 19.54 -18.10 -4.33
C GLY A 494 19.57 -16.84 -5.17
N GLN A 495 19.35 -17.04 -6.45
CA GLN A 495 19.10 -15.99 -7.42
C GLN A 495 17.62 -15.97 -7.78
N THR A 496 17.12 -14.80 -8.04
CA THR A 496 15.80 -14.55 -8.64
C THR A 496 15.97 -13.48 -9.70
N SER A 497 15.06 -13.45 -10.65
CA SER A 497 15.05 -12.42 -11.68
C SER A 497 13.74 -11.66 -11.67
N ASN A 498 13.76 -10.40 -12.09
CA ASN A 498 12.57 -9.57 -12.19
C ASN A 498 12.39 -9.13 -13.65
N GLN A 499 11.16 -9.27 -14.16
CA GLN A 499 10.75 -8.85 -15.49
C GLN A 499 9.67 -7.77 -15.45
N ALA A 500 9.44 -7.16 -14.30
CA ALA A 500 8.28 -6.29 -14.06
C ALA A 500 8.42 -4.94 -14.78
N VAL A 501 8.63 -5.02 -16.09
CA VAL A 501 8.48 -3.92 -17.05
C VAL A 501 7.19 -4.13 -17.84
N ASP A 502 6.63 -3.04 -18.34
CA ASP A 502 5.47 -3.13 -19.22
C ASP A 502 5.82 -3.89 -20.53
N PRO A 503 4.86 -4.61 -21.12
CA PRO A 503 5.04 -5.18 -22.44
C PRO A 503 5.44 -4.11 -23.47
N TYR A 504 6.21 -4.54 -24.49
CA TYR A 504 6.63 -3.72 -25.63
C TYR A 504 7.69 -2.63 -25.36
N LYS A 505 8.25 -2.54 -24.14
CA LYS A 505 9.35 -1.62 -23.84
C LYS A 505 10.60 -1.82 -24.70
N THR A 506 10.79 -3.03 -25.23
CA THR A 506 11.89 -3.35 -26.15
C THR A 506 11.73 -2.71 -27.53
N TRP A 507 10.50 -2.36 -27.91
CA TRP A 507 10.18 -1.78 -29.23
C TRP A 507 10.12 -0.25 -29.22
N GLY A 508 10.30 0.37 -28.06
CA GLY A 508 10.09 1.80 -27.88
C GLY A 508 8.62 2.19 -27.84
N ARG A 509 8.36 3.50 -27.81
CA ARG A 509 7.00 4.01 -27.67
C ARG A 509 6.77 5.22 -28.56
N LEU A 510 5.59 5.26 -29.17
CA LEU A 510 5.02 6.46 -29.76
C LEU A 510 4.03 7.09 -28.77
N ALA A 511 4.02 8.40 -28.72
CA ALA A 511 2.97 9.17 -28.04
C ALA A 511 2.26 10.09 -29.03
N THR A 512 1.07 10.52 -28.67
CA THR A 512 0.28 11.43 -29.48
C THR A 512 0.52 12.89 -29.10
N ARG A 513 0.53 13.76 -30.07
CA ARG A 513 0.55 15.21 -29.87
C ARG A 513 -0.40 15.84 -30.89
N PRO A 514 -1.53 16.43 -30.43
CA PRO A 514 -2.43 17.10 -31.35
C PRO A 514 -1.72 18.35 -31.92
N TYR A 515 -1.91 18.57 -33.20
CA TYR A 515 -1.42 19.75 -33.88
C TYR A 515 -2.58 20.49 -34.58
N ASN A 516 -2.61 21.79 -34.48
CA ASN A 516 -3.62 22.64 -35.11
C ASN A 516 -3.13 23.12 -36.45
N PHE A 517 -3.76 22.69 -37.56
CA PHE A 517 -3.49 23.13 -38.90
C PHE A 517 -4.36 24.31 -39.35
N GLY A 518 -5.03 25.01 -38.45
CA GLY A 518 -5.86 26.17 -38.72
C GLY A 518 -7.36 25.94 -38.46
N PRO A 519 -8.29 26.51 -39.25
CA PRO A 519 -9.72 26.50 -38.94
C PRO A 519 -10.37 25.13 -38.85
N THR A 520 -9.74 24.09 -39.39
CA THR A 520 -10.26 22.72 -39.39
C THR A 520 -10.03 21.96 -38.09
N GLY A 521 -9.40 22.56 -37.07
CA GLY A 521 -9.20 21.98 -35.76
C GLY A 521 -7.91 21.18 -35.61
N TYR A 522 -7.84 20.44 -34.52
CA TYR A 522 -6.67 19.63 -34.17
C TYR A 522 -6.65 18.29 -34.89
N VAL A 523 -5.49 17.94 -35.42
CA VAL A 523 -5.20 16.61 -35.99
C VAL A 523 -4.20 15.89 -35.09
N THR A 524 -4.44 14.62 -34.83
CA THR A 524 -3.53 13.81 -34.00
C THR A 524 -2.22 13.56 -34.75
N GLY A 525 -1.12 14.07 -34.20
CA GLY A 525 0.24 13.74 -34.61
C GLY A 525 0.86 12.67 -33.73
N TYR A 526 1.89 12.00 -34.21
CA TYR A 526 2.65 10.99 -33.49
C TYR A 526 4.12 11.37 -33.41
N TYR A 527 4.76 11.09 -32.29
CA TYR A 527 6.19 11.26 -32.13
C TYR A 527 6.77 10.11 -31.30
N VAL A 528 8.07 9.84 -31.44
CA VAL A 528 8.78 8.85 -30.66
C VAL A 528 9.00 9.41 -29.26
N SER A 529 8.37 8.82 -28.24
CA SER A 529 8.47 9.25 -26.84
C SER A 529 9.52 8.46 -26.06
N GLU A 530 9.84 7.23 -26.51
CA GLU A 530 10.80 6.35 -25.90
C GLU A 530 11.52 5.54 -26.98
N LEU A 531 12.86 5.46 -26.92
CA LEU A 531 13.63 4.68 -27.88
C LEU A 531 13.50 3.17 -27.61
N PRO A 532 13.56 2.33 -28.67
CA PRO A 532 13.64 0.88 -28.50
C PRO A 532 14.97 0.45 -27.87
N ASN A 533 14.95 -0.68 -27.15
CA ASN A 533 16.17 -1.33 -26.69
C ASN A 533 16.13 -2.84 -27.00
N ALA A 534 16.92 -3.25 -27.98
CA ALA A 534 17.03 -4.66 -28.41
C ALA A 534 17.86 -5.54 -27.45
N GLU A 535 18.48 -4.94 -26.44
CA GLU A 535 19.32 -5.62 -25.43
C GLU A 535 18.61 -5.71 -24.06
N LEU A 536 17.35 -5.25 -23.96
CA LEU A 536 16.62 -5.23 -22.69
C LEU A 536 16.40 -6.66 -22.18
N GLY A 537 17.00 -6.93 -21.03
CA GLY A 537 17.02 -8.24 -20.38
C GLY A 537 16.47 -8.20 -18.95
N TRP A 538 16.79 -9.25 -18.21
CA TRP A 538 16.36 -9.45 -16.82
C TRP A 538 17.13 -8.56 -15.85
N GLU A 539 16.44 -8.18 -14.77
CA GLU A 539 17.02 -7.68 -13.53
C GLU A 539 17.27 -8.87 -12.60
N TYR A 540 18.43 -8.95 -11.95
CA TYR A 540 18.83 -10.08 -11.13
C TYR A 540 18.99 -9.72 -9.68
N SER A 541 18.44 -10.53 -8.79
CA SER A 541 18.67 -10.42 -7.34
C SER A 541 19.30 -11.69 -6.81
N SER A 542 20.43 -11.56 -6.11
CA SER A 542 21.06 -12.65 -5.37
C SER A 542 20.95 -12.39 -3.89
N THR A 543 20.54 -13.40 -3.12
CA THR A 543 20.27 -13.26 -1.69
C THR A 543 20.96 -14.36 -0.91
N TRP A 544 21.74 -13.97 0.10
CA TRP A 544 22.17 -14.81 1.19
C TRP A 544 21.21 -14.63 2.36
N ASN A 545 20.74 -15.73 2.95
CA ASN A 545 19.88 -15.72 4.12
C ASN A 545 20.43 -16.66 5.18
N PHE A 546 20.59 -16.16 6.41
CA PHE A 546 21.02 -16.91 7.59
C PHE A 546 19.88 -16.91 8.59
N GLY A 547 19.47 -18.08 9.06
CA GLY A 547 18.34 -18.22 9.97
C GLY A 547 18.64 -19.10 11.16
N LEU A 548 18.09 -18.74 12.31
CA LEU A 548 18.06 -19.53 13.53
C LEU A 548 16.61 -19.66 13.99
N ASP A 549 16.08 -20.88 14.01
CA ASP A 549 14.79 -21.20 14.60
C ASP A 549 15.01 -21.90 15.94
N PHE A 550 14.28 -21.45 16.96
CA PHE A 550 14.35 -22.04 18.28
C PHE A 550 12.97 -22.19 18.91
N THR A 551 12.82 -23.26 19.68
CA THR A 551 11.69 -23.48 20.57
C THR A 551 12.24 -23.98 21.89
N LEU A 552 11.86 -23.36 22.98
CA LEU A 552 12.40 -23.52 24.30
C LEU A 552 11.29 -23.74 25.33
N LEU A 553 11.69 -24.29 26.51
CA LEU A 553 10.84 -24.39 27.68
C LEU A 553 9.55 -25.19 27.42
N ARG A 554 9.67 -26.32 26.73
CA ARG A 554 8.55 -27.23 26.37
C ARG A 554 7.50 -26.50 25.52
N GLY A 555 7.96 -25.80 24.46
CA GLY A 555 7.11 -25.08 23.52
C GLY A 555 6.60 -23.71 24.00
N ARG A 556 6.94 -23.28 25.23
CA ARG A 556 6.43 -22.01 25.79
C ARG A 556 7.08 -20.79 25.20
N LEU A 557 8.29 -20.87 24.69
CA LEU A 557 8.99 -19.78 24.04
C LEU A 557 9.51 -20.26 22.68
N SER A 558 9.08 -19.61 21.61
CA SER A 558 9.56 -19.91 20.25
C SER A 558 9.94 -18.63 19.53
N GLY A 559 10.89 -18.73 18.62
CA GLY A 559 11.29 -17.58 17.84
C GLY A 559 12.12 -17.92 16.63
N THR A 560 12.35 -16.90 15.83
CA THR A 560 13.18 -16.96 14.63
C THR A 560 14.01 -15.69 14.56
N PHE A 561 15.30 -15.84 14.30
CA PHE A 561 16.20 -14.76 13.95
C PHE A 561 16.70 -14.99 12.53
N GLU A 562 16.60 -13.96 11.67
CA GLU A 562 17.12 -14.01 10.31
C GLU A 562 18.00 -12.80 10.03
N TYR A 563 19.09 -13.03 9.30
CA TYR A 563 19.94 -11.99 8.72
C TYR A 563 20.08 -12.24 7.23
N TYR A 564 19.95 -11.22 6.42
CA TYR A 564 20.04 -11.34 4.98
C TYR A 564 20.90 -10.26 4.35
N ILE A 565 21.50 -10.63 3.21
CA ILE A 565 22.22 -9.74 2.30
C ILE A 565 21.67 -10.01 0.90
N GLN A 566 21.10 -8.98 0.28
CA GLN A 566 20.54 -9.06 -1.05
C GLN A 566 21.21 -8.03 -1.94
N LYS A 567 21.66 -8.47 -3.11
CA LYS A 567 22.22 -7.59 -4.16
C LYS A 567 21.39 -7.75 -5.42
N THR A 568 20.97 -6.61 -5.98
CA THR A 568 20.26 -6.55 -7.25
C THR A 568 21.14 -5.86 -8.27
N THR A 569 21.30 -6.48 -9.44
CA THR A 569 22.14 -6.00 -10.53
C THR A 569 21.33 -5.89 -11.81
N ASP A 570 21.87 -5.17 -12.78
CA ASP A 570 21.21 -4.93 -14.06
C ASP A 570 19.79 -4.36 -13.89
N LEU A 571 19.67 -3.37 -12.98
CA LEU A 571 18.40 -2.73 -12.67
C LEU A 571 17.74 -2.16 -13.93
N LEU A 572 16.45 -2.41 -14.07
CA LEU A 572 15.63 -1.81 -15.12
C LEU A 572 15.45 -0.32 -14.81
N GLN A 573 16.15 0.53 -15.53
CA GLN A 573 16.17 1.98 -15.33
C GLN A 573 15.79 2.73 -16.61
N SER A 574 14.95 3.73 -16.49
CA SER A 574 14.74 4.74 -17.52
C SER A 574 15.94 5.69 -17.52
N VAL A 575 16.70 5.67 -18.60
CA VAL A 575 17.88 6.52 -18.79
C VAL A 575 17.46 7.78 -19.55
N SER A 576 17.65 8.93 -18.92
CA SER A 576 17.34 10.22 -19.56
C SER A 576 18.34 10.54 -20.67
N LEU A 577 17.84 11.10 -21.75
CA LEU A 577 18.64 11.53 -22.91
C LEU A 577 18.69 13.04 -23.00
N PRO A 578 19.75 13.63 -23.58
CA PRO A 578 19.81 15.04 -23.87
C PRO A 578 18.65 15.48 -24.78
N SER A 579 18.12 16.68 -24.57
CA SER A 579 17.01 17.22 -25.38
C SER A 579 17.30 17.28 -26.87
N THR A 580 18.60 17.33 -27.24
CA THR A 580 19.06 17.28 -28.63
C THR A 580 18.82 15.96 -29.33
N SER A 581 18.58 14.87 -28.59
CA SER A 581 18.25 13.55 -29.17
C SER A 581 16.84 13.47 -29.75
N GLY A 582 15.98 14.44 -29.45
CA GLY A 582 14.56 14.45 -29.84
C GLY A 582 13.68 13.44 -29.08
N VAL A 583 14.28 12.62 -28.22
CA VAL A 583 13.59 11.63 -27.37
C VAL A 583 14.05 11.80 -25.93
N SER A 584 13.15 11.72 -24.97
CA SER A 584 13.46 12.00 -23.56
C SER A 584 14.20 10.87 -22.84
N SER A 585 13.93 9.61 -23.18
CA SER A 585 14.49 8.48 -22.47
C SER A 585 14.40 7.15 -23.23
N TYR A 586 15.09 6.13 -22.72
CA TYR A 586 14.93 4.73 -23.08
C TYR A 586 15.11 3.84 -21.85
N MET A 587 14.57 2.62 -21.90
CA MET A 587 14.72 1.64 -20.82
C MET A 587 15.99 0.82 -21.04
N ALA A 588 16.81 0.66 -19.98
CA ALA A 588 18.03 -0.14 -20.04
C ALA A 588 18.27 -0.91 -18.73
N ASN A 589 19.10 -1.95 -18.81
CA ASN A 589 19.57 -2.72 -17.65
C ASN A 589 20.85 -2.11 -17.11
N VAL A 590 20.73 -1.19 -16.15
CA VAL A 590 21.85 -0.44 -15.60
C VAL A 590 21.64 -0.17 -14.10
N GLY A 591 22.76 -0.10 -13.36
CA GLY A 591 22.71 0.18 -11.93
C GLY A 591 22.64 -1.05 -11.04
N LYS A 592 22.91 -0.83 -9.75
CA LYS A 592 22.96 -1.87 -8.72
C LYS A 592 22.47 -1.35 -7.38
N THR A 593 21.80 -2.22 -6.62
CA THR A 593 21.37 -1.94 -5.24
C THR A 593 21.76 -3.05 -4.28
N GLU A 594 21.86 -2.72 -3.02
CA GLU A 594 22.09 -3.67 -1.93
C GLU A 594 21.07 -3.42 -0.82
N ASN A 595 20.46 -4.50 -0.31
CA ASN A 595 19.65 -4.51 0.91
C ASN A 595 20.30 -5.45 1.93
N LYS A 596 20.45 -4.97 3.16
CA LYS A 596 20.91 -5.77 4.31
C LYS A 596 19.95 -5.56 5.47
N GLY A 597 19.64 -6.62 6.18
CA GLY A 597 18.75 -6.46 7.31
C GLY A 597 18.69 -7.66 8.22
N PHE A 598 18.06 -7.46 9.37
CA PHE A 598 17.72 -8.52 10.29
C PHE A 598 16.22 -8.53 10.57
N GLU A 599 15.73 -9.70 10.90
CA GLU A 599 14.36 -9.96 11.28
C GLU A 599 14.36 -10.83 12.52
N PHE A 600 13.52 -10.48 13.49
CA PHE A 600 13.38 -11.21 14.74
C PHE A 600 11.90 -11.39 15.05
N THR A 601 11.51 -12.62 15.36
CA THR A 601 10.16 -12.95 15.83
C THR A 601 10.29 -13.76 17.12
N LEU A 602 9.49 -13.40 18.11
CA LEU A 602 9.43 -14.09 19.40
C LEU A 602 7.97 -14.29 19.79
N ASN A 603 7.62 -15.54 20.11
CA ASN A 603 6.29 -15.91 20.61
C ASN A 603 6.46 -16.58 21.97
N GLY A 604 5.66 -16.17 22.93
CA GLY A 604 5.71 -16.71 24.30
C GLY A 604 4.33 -17.02 24.84
N THR A 605 4.20 -18.20 25.46
CA THR A 605 3.07 -18.58 26.31
C THR A 605 3.50 -18.36 27.76
N ILE A 606 3.10 -17.23 28.33
CA ILE A 606 3.50 -16.78 29.67
C ILE A 606 2.73 -17.59 30.74
N LEU A 607 1.41 -17.72 30.53
CA LEU A 607 0.55 -18.57 31.33
C LEU A 607 -0.18 -19.54 30.40
N ASP A 608 -0.13 -20.83 30.72
CA ASP A 608 -0.81 -21.90 29.98
C ASP A 608 -1.88 -22.53 30.89
N ASN A 609 -3.12 -22.07 30.74
CA ASN A 609 -4.29 -22.49 31.53
C ASN A 609 -4.04 -22.56 33.05
N HIS A 610 -3.16 -21.69 33.55
CA HIS A 610 -2.85 -21.64 34.99
C HIS A 610 -4.01 -21.01 35.76
N ASN A 611 -4.69 -21.80 36.59
CA ASN A 611 -5.92 -21.39 37.29
C ASN A 611 -6.99 -20.83 36.36
N GLY A 612 -7.07 -21.32 35.11
CA GLY A 612 -8.00 -20.85 34.08
C GLY A 612 -7.52 -19.64 33.29
N TRP A 613 -6.32 -19.13 33.57
CA TRP A 613 -5.70 -18.03 32.81
C TRP A 613 -4.78 -18.56 31.73
N THR A 614 -4.95 -18.03 30.53
CA THR A 614 -4.00 -18.19 29.44
C THR A 614 -3.48 -16.80 29.04
N TRP A 615 -2.16 -16.66 28.94
CA TRP A 615 -1.53 -15.40 28.51
C TRP A 615 -0.45 -15.70 27.48
N GLU A 616 -0.63 -15.14 26.31
CA GLU A 616 0.28 -15.26 25.16
C GLU A 616 0.74 -13.87 24.70
N ALA A 617 1.98 -13.77 24.27
CA ALA A 617 2.52 -12.55 23.68
C ALA A 617 3.40 -12.87 22.48
N SER A 618 3.40 -11.97 21.50
CA SER A 618 4.22 -12.07 20.28
C SER A 618 4.87 -10.72 19.99
N LEU A 619 6.15 -10.75 19.65
CA LEU A 619 6.95 -9.60 19.22
C LEU A 619 7.58 -9.92 17.88
N ASN A 620 7.48 -9.01 16.94
CA ASN A 620 8.29 -9.04 15.73
C ASN A 620 9.05 -7.71 15.59
N LEU A 621 10.26 -7.78 15.07
CA LEU A 621 11.15 -6.65 14.88
C LEU A 621 11.94 -6.83 13.60
N SER A 622 12.07 -5.78 12.81
CA SER A 622 12.89 -5.80 11.59
C SER A 622 13.59 -4.48 11.37
N ALA A 623 14.77 -4.55 10.76
CA ALA A 623 15.47 -3.40 10.21
C ALA A 623 16.04 -3.77 8.85
N ASN A 624 15.89 -2.89 7.89
CA ASN A 624 16.47 -2.99 6.56
C ASN A 624 17.33 -1.76 6.30
N ARG A 625 18.41 -1.93 5.55
CA ARG A 625 19.26 -0.86 5.03
C ARG A 625 19.41 -1.05 3.54
N ASN A 626 18.87 -0.10 2.81
CA ASN A 626 18.98 -0.03 1.36
C ASN A 626 20.16 0.85 0.96
N LYS A 627 20.84 0.49 -0.11
CA LYS A 627 21.93 1.27 -0.67
C LYS A 627 21.96 1.13 -2.18
N LEU A 628 21.90 2.26 -2.87
CA LEU A 628 22.20 2.33 -4.30
C LEU A 628 23.73 2.28 -4.47
N THR A 629 24.23 1.27 -5.18
CA THR A 629 25.67 1.06 -5.32
C THR A 629 26.22 1.49 -6.67
N GLU A 630 25.38 1.57 -7.71
CA GLU A 630 25.74 2.00 -9.04
C GLU A 630 24.54 2.57 -9.79
N LEU A 631 24.74 3.60 -10.59
CA LEU A 631 23.79 4.18 -11.53
C LEU A 631 24.28 4.03 -12.99
N ALA A 632 23.39 4.31 -13.93
CA ALA A 632 23.71 4.33 -15.37
C ALA A 632 24.92 5.20 -15.67
N SER A 633 25.72 4.78 -16.65
CA SER A 633 26.90 5.52 -17.18
C SER A 633 27.96 5.93 -16.15
N GLY A 634 28.00 5.26 -14.97
CA GLY A 634 28.97 5.60 -13.93
C GLY A 634 28.71 6.95 -13.22
N SER A 635 27.54 7.56 -13.43
CA SER A 635 27.10 8.75 -12.71
C SER A 635 27.04 8.47 -11.21
N LYS A 636 27.40 9.47 -10.40
CA LYS A 636 27.28 9.37 -8.93
C LYS A 636 25.90 9.78 -8.42
N ASP A 637 25.15 10.54 -9.21
CA ASP A 637 23.83 11.01 -8.85
C ASP A 637 22.89 11.13 -10.04
N ASP A 638 21.60 11.03 -9.73
CA ASP A 638 20.47 11.41 -10.58
C ASP A 638 19.54 12.28 -9.73
N LYS A 639 19.80 13.58 -9.72
CA LYS A 639 19.07 14.55 -8.89
C LYS A 639 17.61 14.66 -9.26
N ALA A 640 17.24 14.40 -10.52
CA ALA A 640 15.86 14.47 -10.98
C ALA A 640 14.99 13.37 -10.35
N ASN A 641 15.58 12.21 -10.10
CA ASN A 641 14.94 11.07 -9.48
C ASN A 641 15.27 10.91 -7.98
N ASN A 642 16.08 11.80 -7.40
CA ASN A 642 16.61 11.69 -6.04
C ASN A 642 17.38 10.37 -5.81
N TRP A 643 18.19 9.97 -6.75
CA TRP A 643 19.05 8.79 -6.65
C TRP A 643 20.52 9.16 -6.51
N PHE A 644 21.14 8.67 -5.44
CA PHE A 644 22.53 8.99 -5.10
C PHE A 644 23.28 7.72 -4.73
N VAL A 645 24.39 7.47 -5.40
CA VAL A 645 25.26 6.32 -5.09
C VAL A 645 25.76 6.44 -3.64
N GLY A 646 25.62 5.34 -2.89
CA GLY A 646 25.98 5.30 -1.47
C GLY A 646 24.81 5.57 -0.52
N HIS A 647 23.65 5.99 -1.02
CA HIS A 647 22.44 6.32 -0.26
C HIS A 647 21.28 5.38 -0.57
N PRO A 648 20.23 5.35 0.28
CA PRO A 648 19.01 4.61 -0.03
C PRO A 648 18.32 5.11 -1.29
N ILE A 649 17.59 4.22 -1.98
CA ILE A 649 16.70 4.60 -3.09
C ILE A 649 15.65 5.61 -2.59
N ASP A 650 15.08 5.34 -1.41
CA ASP A 650 14.05 6.19 -0.81
C ASP A 650 14.70 7.28 0.05
N CYS A 651 15.08 8.36 -0.59
CA CYS A 651 15.63 9.56 0.03
C CYS A 651 15.09 10.83 -0.63
N ILE A 652 15.16 11.94 0.10
CA ILE A 652 14.82 13.28 -0.37
C ILE A 652 16.10 14.04 -0.63
N TYR A 653 16.16 14.85 -1.68
CA TYR A 653 17.21 15.80 -1.95
C TYR A 653 16.65 17.21 -1.81
N ASP A 654 16.83 17.82 -0.64
CA ASP A 654 16.26 19.12 -0.32
C ASP A 654 17.10 19.83 0.75
N TYR A 655 16.76 21.07 1.03
CA TYR A 655 17.39 21.83 2.10
C TYR A 655 17.07 21.23 3.47
N GLU A 656 18.00 21.39 4.40
CA GLU A 656 17.83 21.05 5.80
C GLU A 656 17.49 22.31 6.60
N LYS A 657 16.26 22.40 7.12
CA LYS A 657 15.86 23.50 8.00
C LYS A 657 16.60 23.39 9.33
N VAL A 658 17.29 24.46 9.71
CA VAL A 658 18.03 24.57 10.99
C VAL A 658 17.39 25.55 11.97
N GLY A 659 16.40 26.32 11.53
CA GLY A 659 15.69 27.28 12.38
C GLY A 659 14.93 28.31 11.57
N LEU A 660 14.70 29.46 12.20
CA LEU A 660 14.22 30.69 11.55
C LEU A 660 15.26 31.77 11.76
N TRP A 661 15.33 32.72 10.82
CA TRP A 661 16.20 33.87 10.97
C TRP A 661 15.69 34.77 12.09
N ASN A 662 16.54 35.03 13.09
CA ASN A 662 16.30 35.96 14.21
C ASN A 662 17.44 36.94 14.34
N SER A 663 17.14 38.13 14.81
CA SER A 663 18.15 39.21 15.01
C SER A 663 19.23 38.87 16.03
N ASP A 664 19.01 37.90 16.91
CA ASP A 664 19.98 37.38 17.89
C ASP A 664 20.82 36.20 17.35
N ASP A 665 20.55 35.72 16.12
CA ASP A 665 21.33 34.67 15.47
C ASP A 665 22.72 35.24 15.07
N PRO A 666 23.83 34.54 15.42
CA PRO A 666 25.20 34.97 15.02
C PRO A 666 25.37 35.16 13.52
N ASP A 667 24.66 34.39 12.69
CA ASP A 667 24.74 34.53 11.23
C ASP A 667 23.84 35.63 10.69
N PHE A 668 22.99 36.28 11.50
CA PHE A 668 22.06 37.30 11.04
C PHE A 668 22.80 38.52 10.44
N GLN A 669 24.00 38.81 10.94
CA GLN A 669 24.85 39.84 10.37
C GLN A 669 25.28 39.58 8.90
N TYR A 670 25.15 38.32 8.45
CA TYR A 670 25.49 37.88 7.09
C TYR A 670 24.23 37.54 6.27
N LEU A 671 23.02 37.91 6.74
CA LEU A 671 21.78 37.58 6.08
C LEU A 671 21.75 38.03 4.63
N ASP A 672 22.20 39.26 4.32
CA ASP A 672 22.28 39.81 2.98
C ASP A 672 23.19 39.03 2.01
N ILE A 673 24.15 38.29 2.57
CA ILE A 673 25.05 37.41 1.79
C ILE A 673 24.42 36.03 1.63
N LEU A 674 23.95 35.46 2.72
CA LEU A 674 23.39 34.10 2.75
C LEU A 674 22.01 34.03 2.04
N GLU A 675 21.17 35.02 2.31
CA GLU A 675 19.81 35.12 1.79
C GLU A 675 19.51 36.55 1.31
N PRO A 676 20.00 36.97 0.13
CA PRO A 676 19.72 38.32 -0.39
C PRO A 676 18.22 38.63 -0.42
N GLY A 677 17.82 39.68 0.26
CA GLY A 677 16.42 40.06 0.45
C GLY A 677 15.69 39.30 1.56
N GLY A 678 16.41 38.55 2.37
CA GLY A 678 15.90 37.85 3.54
C GLY A 678 15.45 38.78 4.66
N ASN A 679 14.59 38.29 5.54
CA ASN A 679 14.06 39.00 6.68
C ASN A 679 14.02 38.14 7.93
N GLU A 680 13.92 38.78 9.09
CA GLU A 680 13.64 38.10 10.36
C GLU A 680 12.31 37.31 10.30
N GLY A 681 12.31 36.11 10.85
CA GLY A 681 11.16 35.19 10.81
C GLY A 681 11.09 34.32 9.55
N MET A 682 12.02 34.46 8.60
CA MET A 682 12.11 33.55 7.45
C MET A 682 12.77 32.20 7.84
N ILE A 683 12.50 31.15 7.03
CA ILE A 683 13.11 29.84 7.20
C ILE A 683 14.64 29.95 7.01
N LYS A 684 15.40 29.50 8.01
CA LYS A 684 16.87 29.35 7.95
C LYS A 684 17.20 27.91 7.61
N VAL A 685 17.97 27.71 6.54
CA VAL A 685 18.48 26.40 6.14
C VAL A 685 19.99 26.32 6.31
N LYS A 686 20.50 25.11 6.37
CA LYS A 686 21.91 24.80 6.54
C LYS A 686 22.73 25.33 5.38
N TYR A 687 23.76 26.08 5.70
CA TYR A 687 24.78 26.52 4.75
C TYR A 687 25.96 25.54 4.76
N THR A 688 26.40 25.10 3.59
CA THR A 688 27.49 24.11 3.43
C THR A 688 28.70 24.68 2.70
N GLY A 689 28.64 25.97 2.33
CA GLY A 689 29.75 26.63 1.68
C GLY A 689 30.87 27.02 2.64
N ASP A 690 32.01 27.46 2.07
CA ASP A 690 33.17 27.91 2.82
C ASP A 690 32.88 29.24 3.53
N ARG A 691 33.64 29.47 4.60
CA ARG A 691 33.72 30.76 5.33
C ARG A 691 35.16 31.25 5.30
N ASP A 692 35.33 32.56 5.20
CA ASP A 692 36.67 33.18 5.29
C ASP A 692 37.24 33.16 6.73
N ALA A 693 38.42 33.67 6.91
CA ALA A 693 39.11 33.69 8.22
C ALA A 693 38.35 34.49 9.30
N SER A 694 37.40 35.35 8.91
CA SER A 694 36.55 36.11 9.81
C SER A 694 35.21 35.44 10.11
N GLY A 695 34.97 34.23 9.52
CA GLY A 695 33.71 33.51 9.62
C GLY A 695 32.63 33.97 8.66
N LYS A 696 32.92 34.89 7.74
CA LYS A 696 31.99 35.42 6.76
C LYS A 696 31.75 34.39 5.63
N PRO A 697 30.49 34.13 5.27
CA PRO A 697 30.15 33.24 4.14
C PRO A 697 30.69 33.76 2.81
N THR A 698 31.18 32.85 1.97
CA THR A 698 31.79 33.20 0.66
C THR A 698 30.75 33.27 -0.48
N ARG A 699 29.55 32.78 -0.28
CA ARG A 699 28.45 32.78 -1.26
C ARG A 699 27.08 32.78 -0.59
N ALA A 700 26.02 33.03 -1.40
CA ALA A 700 24.66 32.81 -0.97
C ALA A 700 24.30 31.32 -0.85
N ILE A 701 23.26 31.02 -0.10
CA ILE A 701 22.64 29.70 -0.06
C ILE A 701 22.05 29.36 -1.44
N GLY A 702 22.41 28.20 -1.97
CA GLY A 702 22.05 27.76 -3.31
C GLY A 702 21.71 26.25 -3.37
N PRO A 703 21.46 25.72 -4.57
CA PRO A 703 21.15 24.29 -4.77
C PRO A 703 22.19 23.32 -4.22
N GLU A 704 23.44 23.77 -4.10
CA GLU A 704 24.56 23.03 -3.52
C GLU A 704 24.46 22.81 -2.00
N ASP A 705 23.58 23.56 -1.32
CA ASP A 705 23.32 23.42 0.11
C ASP A 705 22.25 22.37 0.42
N ARG A 706 21.64 21.77 -0.60
CA ARG A 706 20.69 20.68 -0.43
C ARG A 706 21.38 19.45 0.16
N GLN A 707 20.68 18.76 1.03
CA GLN A 707 21.13 17.57 1.73
C GLN A 707 20.35 16.33 1.24
N ILE A 708 21.00 15.17 1.33
CA ILE A 708 20.36 13.88 1.09
C ILE A 708 19.77 13.41 2.41
N ILE A 709 18.45 13.33 2.49
CA ILE A 709 17.70 12.99 3.70
C ILE A 709 17.13 11.57 3.52
N SER A 710 17.62 10.62 4.32
CA SER A 710 17.09 9.25 4.33
C SER A 710 15.71 9.20 4.96
N LEU A 711 14.80 8.44 4.34
CA LEU A 711 13.44 8.19 4.83
C LEU A 711 13.34 6.88 5.62
N GLU A 712 14.41 6.07 5.63
CA GLU A 712 14.38 4.75 6.24
C GLU A 712 14.25 4.81 7.77
N PRO A 713 13.37 3.98 8.37
CA PRO A 713 13.33 3.83 9.82
C PRO A 713 14.58 3.10 10.33
N LYS A 714 14.94 3.34 11.59
CA LYS A 714 15.99 2.58 12.27
C LYS A 714 15.56 1.11 12.45
N PHE A 715 14.33 0.91 12.89
CA PHE A 715 13.65 -0.38 13.01
C PHE A 715 12.15 -0.19 13.06
N GLN A 716 11.42 -1.25 12.78
CA GLN A 716 9.95 -1.30 12.88
C GLN A 716 9.48 -2.69 13.27
N GLY A 717 8.27 -2.80 13.75
CA GLY A 717 7.72 -4.09 14.16
C GLY A 717 6.32 -3.99 14.75
N GLY A 718 5.93 -5.07 15.43
CA GLY A 718 4.64 -5.17 16.09
C GLY A 718 4.74 -5.99 17.38
N PHE A 719 3.90 -5.65 18.31
CA PHE A 719 3.69 -6.42 19.53
C PHE A 719 2.21 -6.75 19.65
N SER A 720 1.91 -8.00 19.98
CA SER A 720 0.55 -8.42 20.25
C SER A 720 0.50 -9.28 21.53
N THR A 721 -0.60 -9.16 22.25
CA THR A 721 -0.82 -9.97 23.45
C THR A 721 -2.27 -10.41 23.53
N ARG A 722 -2.48 -11.63 24.01
CA ARG A 722 -3.78 -12.23 24.26
C ARG A 722 -3.86 -12.75 25.68
N VAL A 723 -4.87 -12.35 26.38
CA VAL A 723 -5.20 -12.85 27.72
C VAL A 723 -6.58 -13.48 27.68
N ALA A 724 -6.71 -14.70 28.16
CA ALA A 724 -8.00 -15.42 28.22
C ALA A 724 -8.29 -15.92 29.65
N TYR A 725 -9.54 -15.83 30.07
CA TYR A 725 -10.02 -16.31 31.37
C TYR A 725 -11.51 -16.66 31.33
N LYS A 726 -11.85 -17.90 31.67
CA LYS A 726 -13.26 -18.37 31.81
C LYS A 726 -14.19 -17.93 30.67
N GLY A 727 -13.76 -18.13 29.43
CA GLY A 727 -14.52 -17.79 28.23
C GLY A 727 -14.31 -16.35 27.74
N PHE A 728 -13.79 -15.44 28.55
CA PHE A 728 -13.35 -14.12 28.06
C PHE A 728 -11.99 -14.20 27.40
N ASP A 729 -11.80 -13.43 26.36
CA ASP A 729 -10.51 -13.20 25.71
C ASP A 729 -10.31 -11.71 25.40
N LEU A 730 -9.16 -11.18 25.77
CA LEU A 730 -8.70 -9.84 25.43
C LEU A 730 -7.51 -9.95 24.51
N ASN A 731 -7.59 -9.35 23.34
CA ASN A 731 -6.51 -9.30 22.37
C ASN A 731 -6.14 -7.85 22.07
N VAL A 732 -4.85 -7.53 22.21
CA VAL A 732 -4.31 -6.20 21.90
C VAL A 732 -3.21 -6.36 20.85
N ILE A 733 -3.29 -5.57 19.78
CA ILE A 733 -2.31 -5.57 18.70
C ILE A 733 -1.78 -4.17 18.53
N THR A 734 -0.47 -4.05 18.51
CA THR A 734 0.23 -2.79 18.35
C THR A 734 1.24 -2.83 17.22
N ALA A 735 1.59 -1.69 16.71
CA ALA A 735 2.63 -1.47 15.72
C ALA A 735 3.54 -0.35 16.18
N PHE A 736 4.82 -0.45 15.88
CA PHE A 736 5.78 0.60 16.17
C PHE A 736 6.75 0.80 15.03
N ARG A 737 7.19 2.04 14.89
CA ARG A 737 8.23 2.47 13.96
C ARG A 737 9.14 3.44 14.71
N CYS A 738 10.45 3.36 14.53
CA CYS A 738 11.42 4.22 15.17
C CYS A 738 12.32 4.86 14.11
N GLY A 739 12.40 6.18 14.13
CA GLY A 739 13.20 6.96 13.18
C GLY A 739 12.58 6.99 11.77
N GLY A 740 13.38 7.50 10.82
CA GLY A 740 12.92 7.79 9.46
C GLY A 740 12.14 9.10 9.38
N LYS A 741 11.73 9.44 8.16
CA LYS A 741 10.93 10.64 7.88
C LYS A 741 9.63 10.30 7.21
N LEU A 742 8.60 11.11 7.46
CA LEU A 742 7.36 11.17 6.70
C LEU A 742 7.18 12.58 6.14
N ILE A 743 6.39 12.69 5.10
CA ILE A 743 6.00 13.97 4.49
C ILE A 743 4.54 14.24 4.85
N SER A 744 4.30 15.37 5.53
CA SER A 744 2.95 15.91 5.69
C SER A 744 2.67 16.90 4.56
N THR A 745 1.77 16.56 3.64
CA THR A 745 1.46 17.41 2.50
C THR A 745 0.79 18.72 2.91
N LEU A 746 0.01 18.70 3.98
CA LEU A 746 -0.61 19.88 4.55
C LEU A 746 0.44 20.92 4.97
N HIS A 747 1.46 20.50 5.73
CA HIS A 747 2.51 21.39 6.23
C HIS A 747 3.51 21.76 5.13
N HIS A 748 3.86 20.81 4.26
CA HIS A 748 4.73 21.02 3.11
C HIS A 748 4.21 22.11 2.18
N SER A 749 2.90 22.11 1.90
CA SER A 749 2.29 23.02 0.95
C SER A 749 1.72 24.30 1.59
N ASN A 750 1.39 24.30 2.88
CA ASN A 750 0.64 25.37 3.52
C ASN A 750 1.28 25.91 4.81
N GLY A 751 2.26 25.24 5.38
CA GLY A 751 2.88 25.61 6.66
C GLY A 751 3.69 26.92 6.62
N TYR A 752 4.00 27.44 5.44
CA TYR A 752 4.75 28.68 5.26
C TYR A 752 3.91 29.96 5.34
N LEU A 753 2.58 29.86 5.43
CA LEU A 753 1.66 30.95 5.73
C LEU A 753 1.80 32.22 4.87
N ASN A 754 2.06 32.07 3.56
CA ASN A 754 2.18 33.24 2.65
C ASN A 754 0.97 33.47 1.76
N MET A 755 0.10 32.47 1.62
CA MET A 755 -1.14 32.53 0.86
C MET A 755 -2.33 32.69 1.81
N LEU A 756 -2.58 33.94 2.21
CA LEU A 756 -3.58 34.21 3.24
C LEU A 756 -4.96 34.57 2.66
N THR A 757 -5.21 34.12 1.45
CA THR A 757 -6.47 34.38 0.72
C THR A 757 -7.52 33.29 0.95
N GLY A 758 -7.39 32.50 2.02
CA GLY A 758 -8.29 31.40 2.35
C GLY A 758 -7.92 30.06 1.78
N ARG A 759 -7.20 29.99 0.68
CA ARG A 759 -6.87 28.73 -0.01
C ARG A 759 -5.71 27.97 0.61
N ARG A 760 -4.77 28.65 1.20
CA ARG A 760 -3.54 28.06 1.75
C ARG A 760 -3.02 28.97 2.85
N GLY A 761 -2.59 28.43 3.96
CA GLY A 761 -2.04 29.22 5.04
C GLY A 761 -2.94 29.35 6.26
N GLN A 762 -4.03 28.58 6.30
CA GLN A 762 -4.89 28.47 7.49
C GLN A 762 -4.56 27.23 8.36
N VAL A 763 -3.40 26.63 8.13
CA VAL A 763 -2.92 25.53 8.98
C VAL A 763 -2.61 26.07 10.37
N ASP A 764 -3.15 25.46 11.39
CA ASP A 764 -2.91 25.84 12.79
C ASP A 764 -1.53 25.39 13.23
N VAL A 765 -0.59 26.30 13.22
CA VAL A 765 0.83 26.06 13.52
C VAL A 765 1.38 27.16 14.44
N ASP A 766 2.47 26.82 15.13
CA ASP A 766 3.21 27.77 15.96
C ASP A 766 4.12 28.64 15.05
N TYR A 767 3.61 29.81 14.63
CA TYR A 767 4.31 30.72 13.72
C TYR A 767 5.06 31.83 14.43
N TRP A 768 6.08 32.34 13.75
CA TRP A 768 6.96 33.37 14.26
C TRP A 768 6.25 34.72 14.39
N THR A 769 6.46 35.38 15.54
CA THR A 769 6.16 36.79 15.80
C THR A 769 7.33 37.41 16.55
N PRO A 770 7.43 38.76 16.66
CA PRO A 770 8.46 39.39 17.47
C PRO A 770 8.50 38.91 18.94
N GLU A 771 7.33 38.52 19.48
CA GLU A 771 7.16 37.99 20.83
C GLU A 771 7.41 36.48 20.91
N ASN A 772 7.33 35.78 19.77
CA ASN A 772 7.50 34.33 19.65
C ASN A 772 8.65 33.97 18.69
N LYS A 773 9.87 34.41 18.97
CA LYS A 773 11.05 34.13 18.14
C LYS A 773 11.47 32.67 18.12
N GLY A 774 11.02 31.86 19.10
CA GLY A 774 11.28 30.43 19.20
C GLY A 774 10.36 29.56 18.37
N ALA A 775 9.44 30.12 17.59
CA ALA A 775 8.47 29.41 16.78
C ALA A 775 9.14 28.44 15.78
N LYS A 776 8.41 27.42 15.41
CA LYS A 776 8.85 26.41 14.44
C LYS A 776 8.55 26.82 12.99
N TYR A 777 7.51 27.59 12.77
CA TYR A 777 7.03 28.01 11.43
C TYR A 777 7.32 29.46 11.16
N PRO A 778 7.48 29.85 9.89
CA PRO A 778 7.92 31.19 9.53
C PRO A 778 6.86 32.26 9.82
N LYS A 779 7.29 33.52 9.74
CA LYS A 779 6.45 34.69 9.86
C LYS A 779 5.36 34.68 8.76
N PRO A 780 4.10 34.88 9.13
CA PRO A 780 3.00 34.95 8.15
C PRO A 780 3.20 36.08 7.15
N GLY A 781 2.97 35.80 5.86
CA GLY A 781 3.14 36.78 4.78
C GLY A 781 4.56 37.33 4.57
N GLY A 782 5.56 36.82 5.29
CA GLY A 782 6.95 37.27 5.21
C GLY A 782 7.76 36.75 4.02
N ILE A 783 7.23 35.76 3.29
CA ILE A 783 7.91 35.14 2.16
C ILE A 783 7.48 35.79 0.83
N GLN A 784 8.44 36.12 -0.01
CA GLN A 784 8.19 37.00 -1.18
C GLN A 784 7.63 36.29 -2.40
N SER A 785 7.76 35.01 -2.54
CA SER A 785 7.34 34.30 -3.75
C SER A 785 6.02 33.57 -3.57
N GLY A 786 5.10 33.80 -4.44
CA GLY A 786 3.82 33.17 -4.67
C GLY A 786 3.50 31.86 -3.94
N ASP A 787 2.96 30.91 -4.65
CA ASP A 787 2.45 29.64 -4.10
C ASP A 787 3.51 28.65 -3.59
N ASN A 788 4.78 28.83 -3.96
CA ASN A 788 5.86 27.90 -3.63
C ASN A 788 7.09 28.65 -3.10
N PRO A 789 7.16 28.96 -1.82
CA PRO A 789 8.31 29.65 -1.23
C PRO A 789 9.54 28.74 -1.23
N LYS A 790 10.72 29.35 -1.32
CA LYS A 790 12.02 28.72 -1.54
C LYS A 790 12.32 27.51 -0.65
N TYR A 791 11.89 27.51 0.60
CA TYR A 791 12.18 26.47 1.59
C TYR A 791 10.93 25.88 2.24
N GLY A 792 9.75 26.17 1.74
CA GLY A 792 8.48 25.74 2.33
C GLY A 792 8.35 24.23 2.47
N SER A 793 8.93 23.44 1.54
CA SER A 793 8.97 21.98 1.57
C SER A 793 9.53 21.41 2.88
N THR A 794 10.53 22.10 3.47
CA THR A 794 11.19 21.65 4.69
C THR A 794 10.26 21.59 5.90
N LEU A 795 9.13 22.30 5.88
CA LEU A 795 8.13 22.33 6.93
C LEU A 795 7.28 21.06 6.97
N GLY A 796 7.29 20.28 5.90
CA GLY A 796 6.54 19.03 5.79
C GLY A 796 7.30 17.77 6.23
N TYR A 797 8.58 17.88 6.60
CA TYR A 797 9.41 16.72 6.95
C TYR A 797 9.37 16.47 8.46
N PHE A 798 8.68 15.42 8.87
CA PHE A 798 8.54 15.03 10.26
C PHE A 798 9.26 13.71 10.56
N ASP A 799 9.58 13.49 11.83
CA ASP A 799 10.00 12.19 12.34
C ASP A 799 8.83 11.21 12.23
N SER A 800 9.05 10.05 11.62
CA SER A 800 8.01 9.04 11.38
C SER A 800 7.82 8.05 12.52
N SER A 801 8.46 8.29 13.68
CA SER A 801 8.34 7.42 14.85
C SER A 801 6.93 7.42 15.42
N TYR A 802 6.48 6.23 15.83
CA TYR A 802 5.23 6.05 16.56
C TYR A 802 5.17 4.69 17.24
N TRP A 803 4.31 4.58 18.26
CA TRP A 803 3.77 3.33 18.78
C TRP A 803 2.25 3.44 18.75
N LYS A 804 1.62 2.68 17.89
CA LYS A 804 0.18 2.74 17.62
C LYS A 804 -0.49 1.47 18.10
N VAL A 805 -1.55 1.62 18.89
CA VAL A 805 -2.46 0.51 19.17
C VAL A 805 -3.41 0.37 18.00
N ARG A 806 -3.32 -0.76 17.31
CA ARG A 806 -4.10 -1.03 16.11
C ARG A 806 -5.50 -1.55 16.41
N ASN A 807 -5.57 -2.42 17.41
CA ASN A 807 -6.80 -3.09 17.72
C ASN A 807 -6.82 -3.56 19.18
N ILE A 808 -7.94 -3.35 19.83
CA ILE A 808 -8.29 -3.95 21.12
C ILE A 808 -9.59 -4.70 20.92
N THR A 809 -9.59 -6.02 21.16
CA THR A 809 -10.79 -6.86 21.04
C THR A 809 -11.04 -7.57 22.35
N LEU A 810 -12.23 -7.43 22.88
CA LEU A 810 -12.75 -8.18 24.02
C LEU A 810 -13.81 -9.15 23.51
N GLY A 811 -13.57 -10.44 23.62
CA GLY A 811 -14.49 -11.51 23.21
C GLY A 811 -15.00 -12.31 24.39
N TYR A 812 -16.14 -12.95 24.20
CA TYR A 812 -16.68 -13.95 25.10
C TYR A 812 -17.13 -15.18 24.32
N ASN A 813 -16.60 -16.34 24.68
CA ASN A 813 -16.97 -17.64 24.12
C ASN A 813 -18.02 -18.28 25.01
N PHE A 814 -19.20 -18.51 24.46
CA PHE A 814 -20.30 -19.21 25.13
C PHE A 814 -20.10 -20.73 25.06
N GLU A 815 -19.07 -21.24 25.77
CA GLU A 815 -18.75 -22.65 25.70
C GLU A 815 -19.80 -23.50 26.46
N LYS A 816 -20.24 -24.63 25.85
CA LYS A 816 -21.02 -25.71 26.47
C LYS A 816 -22.27 -25.30 27.24
N GLN A 817 -22.90 -24.20 26.88
CA GLN A 817 -24.20 -23.84 27.46
C GLN A 817 -25.29 -24.77 26.94
N ALA A 818 -26.09 -25.36 27.84
CA ALA A 818 -27.13 -26.34 27.49
C ALA A 818 -28.14 -25.82 26.43
N TRP A 819 -28.40 -24.52 26.41
CA TRP A 819 -29.31 -23.94 25.42
C TRP A 819 -28.68 -23.90 24.01
N LEU A 820 -27.36 -23.72 23.86
CA LEU A 820 -26.66 -23.80 22.57
C LEU A 820 -26.76 -25.18 21.97
N THR A 821 -26.50 -26.24 22.78
CA THR A 821 -26.60 -27.63 22.33
C THR A 821 -28.02 -27.99 21.89
N ARG A 822 -29.05 -27.46 22.59
CA ARG A 822 -30.47 -27.66 22.20
C ARG A 822 -30.80 -26.99 20.86
N MET A 823 -30.13 -25.91 20.49
CA MET A 823 -30.29 -25.22 19.22
C MET A 823 -29.38 -25.78 18.11
N GLY A 824 -28.59 -26.81 18.37
CA GLY A 824 -27.63 -27.36 17.40
C GLY A 824 -26.36 -26.52 17.21
N ILE A 825 -26.15 -25.52 18.07
CA ILE A 825 -25.01 -24.61 17.96
C ILE A 825 -23.81 -25.24 18.65
N GLN A 826 -22.73 -25.46 17.90
CA GLN A 826 -21.47 -26.03 18.39
C GLN A 826 -20.62 -24.97 19.10
N SER A 827 -20.55 -23.77 18.54
CA SER A 827 -19.82 -22.66 19.15
C SER A 827 -20.49 -21.31 18.86
N LEU A 828 -20.47 -20.44 19.85
CA LEU A 828 -20.89 -19.04 19.75
C LEU A 828 -19.83 -18.17 20.42
N ARG A 829 -19.34 -17.16 19.71
CA ARG A 829 -18.51 -16.10 20.26
C ARG A 829 -19.08 -14.75 19.89
N ALA A 830 -19.22 -13.86 20.89
CA ALA A 830 -19.53 -12.46 20.69
C ALA A 830 -18.31 -11.61 21.06
N TYR A 831 -18.07 -10.50 20.37
CA TYR A 831 -16.92 -9.64 20.64
C TYR A 831 -17.21 -8.17 20.37
N LEU A 832 -16.50 -7.32 21.11
CA LEU A 832 -16.37 -5.89 20.87
C LEU A 832 -14.93 -5.60 20.44
N SER A 833 -14.77 -4.74 19.45
CA SER A 833 -13.43 -4.37 18.94
C SER A 833 -13.37 -2.86 18.70
N VAL A 834 -12.25 -2.26 19.13
CA VAL A 834 -11.91 -0.87 18.81
C VAL A 834 -10.64 -0.87 17.97
N GLN A 835 -10.75 -0.31 16.78
CA GLN A 835 -9.61 -0.18 15.87
C GLN A 835 -9.05 1.24 15.91
N ASN A 836 -7.72 1.35 15.87
CA ASN A 836 -6.98 2.61 15.98
C ASN A 836 -7.39 3.45 17.21
N PRO A 837 -7.43 2.87 18.43
CA PRO A 837 -7.89 3.62 19.62
C PRO A 837 -7.00 4.81 19.96
N PHE A 838 -5.65 4.66 19.89
CA PHE A 838 -4.71 5.74 20.20
C PHE A 838 -3.30 5.47 19.67
N ILE A 839 -2.51 6.55 19.62
CA ILE A 839 -1.11 6.60 19.19
C ILE A 839 -0.29 7.22 20.32
N ILE A 840 0.87 6.64 20.61
CA ILE A 840 1.83 7.15 21.59
C ILE A 840 3.22 7.24 20.95
N CYS A 841 4.14 7.95 21.60
CA CYS A 841 5.54 8.07 21.16
C CYS A 841 5.70 8.57 19.70
N SER A 842 4.79 9.40 19.20
CA SER A 842 4.86 10.01 17.89
C SER A 842 5.03 11.52 17.98
N PRO A 843 6.19 12.05 17.58
CA PRO A 843 6.42 13.50 17.52
C PRO A 843 5.44 14.18 16.56
N PHE A 844 5.17 13.56 15.41
CA PHE A 844 4.21 14.06 14.42
C PHE A 844 2.78 14.14 14.99
N HIS A 845 2.30 13.07 15.61
CA HIS A 845 0.96 13.05 16.22
C HIS A 845 0.83 14.06 17.37
N LYS A 846 1.88 14.18 18.20
CA LYS A 846 1.91 15.14 19.31
C LYS A 846 1.78 16.58 18.81
N GLU A 847 2.40 16.92 17.69
CA GLU A 847 2.38 18.27 17.11
C GLU A 847 1.11 18.56 16.32
N THR A 848 0.66 17.61 15.51
CA THR A 848 -0.40 17.84 14.52
C THR A 848 -1.75 17.21 14.88
N GLY A 849 -1.78 16.26 15.82
CA GLY A 849 -2.94 15.43 16.12
C GLY A 849 -3.21 14.35 15.06
N LEU A 850 -2.52 14.37 13.92
CA LEU A 850 -2.76 13.46 12.80
C LEU A 850 -2.14 12.08 13.01
N ASP A 851 -2.65 11.10 12.28
CA ASP A 851 -2.11 9.74 12.24
C ASP A 851 -0.82 9.74 11.39
N PRO A 852 0.32 9.23 11.90
CA PRO A 852 1.59 9.22 11.18
C PRO A 852 1.67 8.17 10.07
N GLU A 853 0.62 7.41 9.81
CA GLU A 853 0.61 6.46 8.72
C GLU A 853 0.17 7.10 7.41
N THR A 854 0.69 6.58 6.31
CA THR A 854 0.34 7.04 4.97
C THR A 854 -1.17 6.92 4.72
N ASN A 855 -1.77 8.02 4.28
CA ASN A 855 -3.16 8.07 3.84
C ASN A 855 -3.31 8.72 2.45
N SER A 856 -2.21 9.01 1.76
CA SER A 856 -2.19 9.72 0.48
C SER A 856 -1.07 9.25 -0.44
N TYR A 857 -0.70 8.00 -0.37
CA TYR A 857 0.37 7.46 -1.18
C TYR A 857 0.07 7.64 -2.68
N GLY A 858 0.93 8.37 -3.38
CA GLY A 858 0.75 8.72 -4.79
C GLY A 858 -0.37 9.74 -5.04
N ASN A 859 -0.72 10.55 -4.05
CA ASN A 859 -1.74 11.59 -4.18
C ASN A 859 -1.20 12.80 -4.94
N GLU A 860 -2.04 13.35 -5.80
CA GLU A 860 -1.83 14.54 -6.61
C GLU A 860 -1.63 15.83 -5.81
N ASN A 861 -2.11 15.91 -4.57
CA ASN A 861 -1.95 17.09 -3.70
C ASN A 861 -0.62 17.13 -2.95
N VAL A 862 0.35 16.34 -3.38
CA VAL A 862 1.70 16.37 -2.85
C VAL A 862 2.55 17.31 -3.68
N ALA A 863 3.21 18.28 -3.06
CA ALA A 863 4.16 19.16 -3.72
C ALA A 863 5.49 18.46 -4.11
N VAL A 864 5.47 17.16 -4.27
CA VAL A 864 6.59 16.30 -4.68
C VAL A 864 6.34 15.82 -6.10
N THR A 865 7.38 15.64 -6.89
CA THR A 865 7.29 15.17 -8.28
C THR A 865 6.54 13.83 -8.36
N GLU A 866 5.59 13.71 -9.28
CA GLU A 866 4.65 12.59 -9.40
C GLU A 866 5.32 11.19 -9.35
N GLY A 867 6.40 10.98 -10.07
CA GLY A 867 7.10 9.68 -10.06
C GLY A 867 7.76 9.31 -8.73
N ILE A 868 8.08 10.30 -7.89
CA ILE A 868 8.77 10.15 -6.60
C ILE A 868 7.79 9.93 -5.46
N GLN A 869 6.60 10.51 -5.51
CA GLN A 869 5.55 10.41 -4.47
C GLN A 869 5.25 8.98 -4.05
N LYS A 870 5.19 8.06 -5.02
CA LYS A 870 4.84 6.64 -4.78
C LYS A 870 5.85 5.88 -3.93
N ARG A 871 7.01 6.46 -3.67
CA ARG A 871 8.07 5.87 -2.83
C ARG A 871 8.07 6.37 -1.39
N PHE A 872 7.38 7.47 -1.11
CA PHE A 872 7.48 8.20 0.16
C PHE A 872 6.31 7.90 1.09
N LEU A 873 6.62 7.82 2.39
CA LEU A 873 5.61 7.79 3.44
C LEU A 873 4.99 9.19 3.54
N THR A 874 3.73 9.31 3.10
CA THR A 874 3.07 10.60 2.92
C THR A 874 1.75 10.64 3.68
N VAL A 875 1.59 11.61 4.58
CA VAL A 875 0.32 11.93 5.22
C VAL A 875 -0.34 13.07 4.45
N GLY A 876 -1.41 12.76 3.74
CA GLY A 876 -2.09 13.68 2.83
C GLY A 876 -3.42 14.20 3.39
N THR A 877 -4.14 14.93 2.51
CA THR A 877 -5.36 15.67 2.87
C THR A 877 -6.64 15.10 2.25
N ASN A 878 -6.59 13.94 1.60
CA ASN A 878 -7.75 13.41 0.87
C ASN A 878 -8.80 12.79 1.78
N SER A 879 -8.39 12.00 2.77
CA SER A 879 -9.31 11.31 3.67
C SER A 879 -8.67 11.17 5.06
N PRO A 880 -9.36 11.59 6.12
CA PRO A 880 -8.84 11.48 7.48
C PRO A 880 -8.83 10.01 7.91
N SER A 881 -7.89 9.65 8.78
CA SER A 881 -7.88 8.35 9.46
C SER A 881 -9.11 8.17 10.33
N THR A 882 -9.54 6.91 10.53
CA THR A 882 -10.73 6.59 11.28
C THR A 882 -10.44 5.71 12.50
N ARG A 883 -11.23 5.91 13.55
CA ARG A 883 -11.37 5.03 14.71
C ARG A 883 -12.67 4.26 14.55
N ASN A 884 -12.61 2.92 14.60
CA ASN A 884 -13.78 2.09 14.34
C ASN A 884 -14.18 1.31 15.60
N TYR A 885 -15.47 1.29 15.90
CA TYR A 885 -16.09 0.56 17.01
C TYR A 885 -16.95 -0.54 16.43
N LEU A 886 -16.60 -1.79 16.70
CA LEU A 886 -17.22 -2.95 16.05
C LEU A 886 -17.83 -3.88 17.10
N PHE A 887 -19.00 -4.41 16.79
CA PHE A 887 -19.59 -5.56 17.46
C PHE A 887 -19.72 -6.72 16.47
N GLY A 888 -19.31 -7.92 16.88
CA GLY A 888 -19.38 -9.07 16.00
C GLY A 888 -19.76 -10.36 16.72
N ILE A 889 -20.26 -11.30 15.88
CA ILE A 889 -20.72 -12.62 16.30
C ILE A 889 -20.10 -13.67 15.37
N ASN A 890 -19.63 -14.77 15.96
CA ASN A 890 -19.19 -15.96 15.25
C ASN A 890 -20.01 -17.15 15.72
N LEU A 891 -20.62 -17.83 14.77
CA LEU A 891 -21.50 -18.98 15.01
C LEU A 891 -21.01 -20.19 14.21
N THR A 892 -21.04 -21.39 14.82
CA THR A 892 -20.83 -22.66 14.13
C THR A 892 -21.92 -23.64 14.56
N PHE A 893 -22.53 -24.28 13.57
CA PHE A 893 -23.53 -25.32 13.74
C PHE A 893 -22.96 -26.68 13.38
#